data_dabdd3c3ec5927b464844a2d02b09949
#
_entry.id   dabdd3c3ec5927b464844a2d02b09949
#
_cell.length_a   1.000
_cell.length_b   1.000
_cell.length_c   1.000
_cell.angle_alpha   90.00
_cell.angle_beta   90.00
_cell.angle_gamma   90.00
#
_symmetry.space_group_name_H-M   'P 1'
#
loop_
_entity.id
_entity.type
_entity.pdbx_description
1 polymer ?
#
loop_
_entity_poly.entity_id
_entity_poly.type
_entity_poly.pdbx_seq_one_letter_code
_entity_poly.pdbx_strand_id
1 'polypeptide(L)'
;MRSSRSIPPACLALACQLTLLTVAAQSAFGANQVTGRVLDPKRRTVAGATVRLQVGTSVAAAVVTDAQGEFSLKAVAPGAYRLTAEAPGFQSGAQDVSVAGDIDGLELTLPGIAGQHQSVVVTAKIVEPTVDLRNAEVFNRTLFSRDDQVMQQLNAGIDAGQHEGGGKSVEIRRFGFNLDHGGTNGGLKVLVDDVQQNQGTQGHGQGYLGALKALSPELIQDVTVINGPFSAEYGDFSGLGVVHIRQRESLPDRFTVRLGGGNFDTGRAFLAYSPDVENADAYVAYEGSYTNGPFQNAGRYRRDNVNANYTRPLGTGEKIGARVLFGRNNFYSSGQIPLDLVSEGLLDRFGYIDPTHGGRVKLGTTSVYYSKMRTNGDTFKADGFLSRSLLDLFSNFTMYLNDPVNGDAFQQHDSRLQQGLNAQYTHPHRLGSAAGVFVAGSNFHDNQINVGLYPRQGRVPTGATTKANAHVTNGAGYAQQNLSLFSGRLLVGGGIRYDGFRYDLAERVNPDQSGVQSAGRWQGKGSVAFTPARKAPLTLTANYGRGINSIDARGVVQRPEQTRLATTDFYQFGTSSNFGRFGISTDVFLIDHSNELVYVADDGSFEFKGPSRAYGYEAKASVAITRYLSLNGGLTKIGNAYYRGGEHRVYVDSAPHFVANAAITLAAWHGWSGSLRMRAINHYRLDGDDPSILASGHTVFDLGIAKQIRRGVEFNLSLDNLTNRDYYEMQNYFDSRVAPLAPVVARIHGTPGYPLTVVAGLTFRFGGK
;
A
#
# COMPACT_ATOMS: atom_id res chain seq x y z
N MET A 1 26.37 -36.01 24.54
CA MET A 1 25.49 -34.85 24.25
C MET A 1 25.54 -34.62 22.74
N ARG A 2 24.52 -35.07 22.00
CA ARG A 2 24.40 -34.88 20.54
C ARG A 2 23.62 -33.60 20.29
N SER A 3 24.27 -32.58 19.74
CA SER A 3 23.60 -31.34 19.31
C SER A 3 22.80 -31.62 18.04
N SER A 4 21.49 -31.61 18.15
CA SER A 4 20.60 -31.57 16.99
C SER A 4 20.69 -30.21 16.33
N ARG A 5 21.39 -30.09 15.21
CA ARG A 5 21.31 -28.90 14.35
C ARG A 5 19.94 -28.89 13.66
N SER A 6 19.06 -28.01 14.10
CA SER A 6 17.81 -27.73 13.39
C SER A 6 18.13 -27.08 12.03
N ILE A 7 17.64 -27.69 10.96
CA ILE A 7 17.70 -27.12 9.60
C ILE A 7 16.86 -25.84 9.58
N PRO A 8 17.36 -24.70 9.07
CA PRO A 8 16.58 -23.47 9.01
C PRO A 8 15.32 -23.67 8.15
N PRO A 9 14.18 -23.08 8.54
CA PRO A 9 12.90 -23.26 7.83
C PRO A 9 12.92 -22.76 6.37
N ALA A 10 13.86 -21.91 5.99
CA ALA A 10 14.07 -21.50 4.60
C ALA A 10 14.51 -22.65 3.68
N CYS A 11 15.28 -23.63 4.20
CA CYS A 11 15.68 -24.81 3.44
C CYS A 11 14.52 -25.79 3.23
N LEU A 12 13.56 -25.81 4.16
CA LEU A 12 12.37 -26.68 4.04
C LEU A 12 11.40 -26.16 2.97
N ALA A 13 11.24 -24.83 2.85
CA ALA A 13 10.42 -24.22 1.80
C ALA A 13 10.99 -24.44 0.40
N LEU A 14 12.32 -24.39 0.26
CA LEU A 14 13.00 -24.66 -0.99
C LEU A 14 12.95 -26.15 -1.36
N ALA A 15 13.06 -27.03 -0.37
CA ALA A 15 12.93 -28.49 -0.55
C ALA A 15 11.49 -28.88 -0.94
N CYS A 16 10.47 -28.25 -0.37
CA CYS A 16 9.07 -28.46 -0.79
C CYS A 16 8.80 -28.01 -2.23
N GLN A 17 9.43 -26.94 -2.71
CA GLN A 17 9.28 -26.53 -4.11
C GLN A 17 9.98 -27.51 -5.08
N LEU A 18 11.13 -28.04 -4.71
CA LEU A 18 11.83 -29.04 -5.51
C LEU A 18 11.12 -30.41 -5.50
N THR A 19 10.49 -30.80 -4.40
CA THR A 19 9.76 -32.06 -4.29
C THR A 19 8.41 -32.01 -5.03
N LEU A 20 7.74 -30.84 -5.08
CA LEU A 20 6.52 -30.63 -5.87
C LEU A 20 6.79 -30.65 -7.40
N LEU A 21 8.00 -30.29 -7.82
CA LEU A 21 8.42 -30.38 -9.23
C LEU A 21 8.44 -31.81 -9.78
N THR A 22 8.61 -32.82 -8.93
CA THR A 22 8.69 -34.22 -9.37
C THR A 22 7.34 -34.92 -9.47
N VAL A 23 6.26 -34.39 -8.87
CA VAL A 23 4.93 -35.02 -8.86
C VAL A 23 4.00 -34.50 -9.99
N ALA A 24 4.30 -33.33 -10.61
CA ALA A 24 3.41 -32.69 -11.60
C ALA A 24 3.62 -33.18 -13.06
N ALA A 25 4.37 -34.26 -13.30
CA ALA A 25 4.77 -34.65 -14.66
C ALA A 25 3.79 -35.60 -15.37
N GLN A 26 2.56 -35.85 -14.87
CA GLN A 26 1.62 -36.71 -15.56
C GLN A 26 0.19 -36.18 -15.55
N SER A 27 -0.20 -35.45 -16.59
CA SER A 27 -1.57 -35.44 -17.13
C SER A 27 -1.55 -34.83 -18.54
N ALA A 28 -1.36 -35.62 -19.54
CA ALA A 28 -1.63 -35.30 -20.95
C ALA A 28 -3.14 -35.40 -21.18
N PHE A 29 -3.87 -34.29 -21.16
CA PHE A 29 -5.21 -34.17 -21.71
C PHE A 29 -5.18 -33.36 -23.00
N GLY A 30 -6.06 -33.71 -23.96
CA GLY A 30 -6.15 -33.21 -25.31
C GLY A 30 -5.91 -31.70 -25.45
N ALA A 31 -4.99 -31.37 -26.30
CA ALA A 31 -4.42 -30.03 -26.41
C ALA A 31 -5.22 -29.22 -27.45
N ASN A 32 -6.15 -28.40 -27.01
CA ASN A 32 -6.76 -27.42 -27.90
C ASN A 32 -5.82 -26.22 -28.14
N GLN A 33 -5.98 -25.58 -29.27
CA GLN A 33 -5.26 -24.36 -29.62
C GLN A 33 -6.22 -23.17 -29.63
N VAL A 34 -5.78 -22.05 -29.07
CA VAL A 34 -6.52 -20.79 -29.10
C VAL A 34 -5.66 -19.76 -29.84
N THR A 35 -6.09 -19.36 -31.03
CA THR A 35 -5.40 -18.37 -31.85
C THR A 35 -6.23 -17.10 -32.02
N GLY A 36 -5.55 -15.98 -32.24
CA GLY A 36 -6.20 -14.71 -32.47
C GLY A 36 -5.21 -13.56 -32.62
N ARG A 37 -5.72 -12.36 -32.60
CA ARG A 37 -4.91 -11.13 -32.64
C ARG A 37 -5.35 -10.12 -31.61
N VAL A 38 -4.40 -9.31 -31.16
CA VAL A 38 -4.67 -8.20 -30.26
C VAL A 38 -4.79 -6.92 -31.08
N LEU A 39 -5.87 -6.18 -30.85
CA LEU A 39 -6.22 -4.95 -31.57
C LEU A 39 -6.22 -3.74 -30.62
N ASP A 40 -5.83 -2.58 -31.11
CA ASP A 40 -6.04 -1.30 -30.45
C ASP A 40 -7.50 -0.81 -30.62
N PRO A 41 -7.93 0.28 -29.96
CA PRO A 41 -9.29 0.83 -30.12
C PRO A 41 -9.64 1.24 -31.54
N LYS A 42 -8.64 1.45 -32.40
CA LYS A 42 -8.82 1.74 -33.83
C LYS A 42 -8.71 0.50 -34.75
N ARG A 43 -8.78 -0.71 -34.13
CA ARG A 43 -8.69 -2.01 -34.80
C ARG A 43 -7.36 -2.26 -35.54
N ARG A 44 -6.25 -1.61 -35.12
CA ARG A 44 -4.91 -1.91 -35.62
C ARG A 44 -4.28 -2.98 -34.73
N THR A 45 -3.49 -3.86 -35.33
CA THR A 45 -2.83 -4.95 -34.61
C THR A 45 -1.74 -4.42 -33.66
N VAL A 46 -1.65 -5.03 -32.47
CA VAL A 46 -0.70 -4.66 -31.43
C VAL A 46 0.34 -5.76 -31.25
N ALA A 47 1.54 -5.50 -31.71
CA ALA A 47 2.69 -6.39 -31.52
C ALA A 47 3.26 -6.28 -30.09
N GLY A 48 3.80 -7.38 -29.56
CA GLY A 48 4.42 -7.40 -28.24
C GLY A 48 3.44 -7.36 -27.06
N ALA A 49 2.14 -7.54 -27.31
CA ALA A 49 1.14 -7.65 -26.27
C ALA A 49 1.26 -9.03 -25.56
N THR A 50 1.21 -9.03 -24.24
CA THR A 50 1.14 -10.27 -23.45
C THR A 50 -0.30 -10.72 -23.33
N VAL A 51 -0.62 -11.85 -23.92
CA VAL A 51 -1.94 -12.48 -23.87
C VAL A 51 -1.91 -13.59 -22.82
N ARG A 52 -2.86 -13.57 -21.89
CA ARG A 52 -3.00 -14.58 -20.84
C ARG A 52 -4.38 -15.19 -20.84
N LEU A 53 -4.43 -16.48 -20.70
CA LEU A 53 -5.64 -17.24 -20.46
C LEU A 53 -5.72 -17.55 -18.97
N GLN A 54 -6.77 -17.07 -18.31
CA GLN A 54 -6.88 -17.14 -16.84
C GLN A 54 -8.12 -17.91 -16.40
N VAL A 55 -7.98 -18.62 -15.29
CA VAL A 55 -9.10 -19.20 -14.52
C VAL A 55 -9.10 -18.53 -13.15
N GLY A 56 -10.06 -17.63 -12.91
CA GLY A 56 -10.01 -16.76 -11.73
C GLY A 56 -8.77 -15.85 -11.79
N THR A 57 -7.90 -15.93 -10.78
CA THR A 57 -6.63 -15.18 -10.72
C THR A 57 -5.43 -15.96 -11.26
N SER A 58 -5.59 -17.23 -11.60
CA SER A 58 -4.50 -18.10 -12.05
C SER A 58 -4.33 -18.08 -13.57
N VAL A 59 -3.09 -17.94 -14.03
CA VAL A 59 -2.76 -17.96 -15.46
C VAL A 59 -2.60 -19.41 -15.90
N ALA A 60 -3.51 -19.89 -16.77
CA ALA A 60 -3.45 -21.24 -17.35
C ALA A 60 -2.47 -21.30 -18.53
N ALA A 61 -2.36 -20.25 -19.33
CA ALA A 61 -1.41 -20.13 -20.43
C ALA A 61 -1.11 -18.64 -20.72
N ALA A 62 0.10 -18.36 -21.23
CA ALA A 62 0.48 -17.02 -21.63
C ALA A 62 1.37 -17.07 -22.88
N VAL A 63 1.22 -16.04 -23.74
CA VAL A 63 2.02 -15.87 -24.97
C VAL A 63 2.17 -14.36 -25.24
N VAL A 64 3.19 -13.99 -26.00
CA VAL A 64 3.37 -12.63 -26.49
C VAL A 64 3.01 -12.60 -27.98
N THR A 65 2.26 -11.57 -28.41
CA THR A 65 1.91 -11.39 -29.83
C THR A 65 3.15 -11.13 -30.67
N ASP A 66 3.14 -11.67 -31.89
CA ASP A 66 4.18 -11.45 -32.88
C ASP A 66 4.15 -10.04 -33.52
N ALA A 67 4.96 -9.82 -34.58
CA ALA A 67 5.04 -8.54 -35.27
C ALA A 67 3.73 -8.15 -35.99
N GLN A 68 2.86 -9.12 -36.26
CA GLN A 68 1.54 -8.95 -36.89
C GLN A 68 0.42 -8.82 -35.82
N GLY A 69 0.79 -8.83 -34.53
CA GLY A 69 -0.15 -8.76 -33.40
C GLY A 69 -0.91 -10.07 -33.16
N GLU A 70 -0.45 -11.20 -33.74
CA GLU A 70 -1.07 -12.50 -33.62
C GLU A 70 -0.56 -13.27 -32.41
N PHE A 71 -1.42 -14.08 -31.78
CA PHE A 71 -1.06 -14.97 -30.68
C PHE A 71 -1.57 -16.41 -30.92
N SER A 72 -0.87 -17.37 -30.32
CA SER A 72 -1.25 -18.78 -30.34
C SER A 72 -0.96 -19.41 -28.99
N LEU A 73 -2.01 -19.71 -28.23
CA LEU A 73 -1.97 -20.47 -26.99
C LEU A 73 -2.20 -21.94 -27.28
N LYS A 74 -1.22 -22.77 -27.00
CA LYS A 74 -1.23 -24.23 -27.26
C LYS A 74 -1.46 -25.00 -25.98
N ALA A 75 -1.99 -26.22 -26.12
CA ALA A 75 -2.24 -27.14 -25.01
C ALA A 75 -3.26 -26.63 -23.98
N VAL A 76 -4.31 -25.95 -24.44
CA VAL A 76 -5.37 -25.43 -23.60
C VAL A 76 -6.39 -26.53 -23.30
N ALA A 77 -6.65 -26.80 -22.02
CA ALA A 77 -7.69 -27.76 -21.63
C ALA A 77 -9.09 -27.19 -21.91
N PRO A 78 -10.10 -28.03 -22.20
CA PRO A 78 -11.47 -27.57 -22.29
C PRO A 78 -11.93 -26.88 -20.99
N GLY A 79 -12.61 -25.74 -21.12
CA GLY A 79 -13.05 -24.98 -19.95
C GLY A 79 -13.46 -23.55 -20.28
N ALA A 80 -13.98 -22.84 -19.28
CA ALA A 80 -14.26 -21.40 -19.38
C ALA A 80 -13.06 -20.63 -18.81
N TYR A 81 -12.60 -19.66 -19.59
CA TYR A 81 -11.42 -18.85 -19.30
C TYR A 81 -11.73 -17.38 -19.48
N ARG A 82 -10.94 -16.56 -18.82
CA ARG A 82 -10.81 -15.15 -19.13
C ARG A 82 -9.52 -14.92 -19.91
N LEU A 83 -9.65 -14.50 -21.15
CA LEU A 83 -8.51 -14.11 -21.98
C LEU A 83 -8.23 -12.63 -21.72
N THR A 84 -7.01 -12.30 -21.31
CA THR A 84 -6.58 -10.92 -21.09
C THR A 84 -5.40 -10.59 -21.99
N ALA A 85 -5.38 -9.38 -22.55
CA ALA A 85 -4.21 -8.85 -23.23
C ALA A 85 -3.71 -7.59 -22.50
N GLU A 86 -2.42 -7.52 -22.35
CA GLU A 86 -1.72 -6.36 -21.82
C GLU A 86 -0.62 -5.95 -22.79
N ALA A 87 -0.61 -4.69 -23.17
CA ALA A 87 0.45 -4.13 -24.00
C ALA A 87 0.92 -2.80 -23.40
N PRO A 88 2.23 -2.46 -23.50
CA PRO A 88 2.73 -1.19 -23.03
C PRO A 88 1.95 -0.02 -23.62
N GLY A 89 1.42 0.84 -22.75
CA GLY A 89 0.66 2.02 -23.18
C GLY A 89 -0.82 1.79 -23.47
N PHE A 90 -1.37 0.59 -23.27
CA PHE A 90 -2.79 0.30 -23.40
C PHE A 90 -3.42 -0.17 -22.08
N GLN A 91 -4.70 0.11 -21.90
CA GLN A 91 -5.50 -0.53 -20.87
C GLN A 91 -5.62 -2.03 -21.20
N SER A 92 -5.60 -2.88 -20.16
CA SER A 92 -5.75 -4.32 -20.35
C SER A 92 -7.11 -4.63 -20.97
N GLY A 93 -7.11 -5.31 -22.10
CA GLY A 93 -8.31 -5.90 -22.70
C GLY A 93 -8.63 -7.23 -22.03
N ALA A 94 -9.91 -7.54 -21.85
CA ALA A 94 -10.34 -8.83 -21.32
C ALA A 94 -11.62 -9.32 -22.01
N GLN A 95 -11.67 -10.63 -22.28
CA GLN A 95 -12.81 -11.30 -22.89
C GLN A 95 -12.98 -12.69 -22.29
N ASP A 96 -14.20 -13.08 -21.97
CA ASP A 96 -14.50 -14.44 -21.52
C ASP A 96 -14.57 -15.38 -22.73
N VAL A 97 -13.85 -16.50 -22.64
CA VAL A 97 -13.71 -17.51 -23.72
C VAL A 97 -14.03 -18.89 -23.18
N SER A 98 -14.90 -19.62 -23.86
CA SER A 98 -15.20 -21.03 -23.56
C SER A 98 -14.50 -21.93 -24.57
N VAL A 99 -13.48 -22.64 -24.10
CA VAL A 99 -12.71 -23.58 -24.94
C VAL A 99 -13.34 -24.96 -24.86
N ALA A 100 -14.01 -25.38 -25.94
CA ALA A 100 -14.54 -26.75 -26.08
C ALA A 100 -13.75 -27.56 -27.14
N GLY A 101 -12.98 -26.88 -28.00
CA GLY A 101 -12.14 -27.38 -29.08
C GLY A 101 -11.16 -26.28 -29.49
N ASP A 102 -10.52 -26.43 -30.65
CA ASP A 102 -9.68 -25.36 -31.20
C ASP A 102 -10.50 -24.12 -31.47
N ILE A 103 -9.93 -22.96 -31.13
CA ILE A 103 -10.53 -21.64 -31.37
C ILE A 103 -9.57 -20.84 -32.23
N ASP A 104 -10.03 -20.41 -33.40
CA ASP A 104 -9.25 -19.64 -34.33
C ASP A 104 -9.85 -18.23 -34.55
N GLY A 105 -8.96 -17.26 -34.79
CA GLY A 105 -9.32 -15.90 -35.18
C GLY A 105 -9.96 -15.04 -34.11
N LEU A 106 -9.70 -15.27 -32.83
CA LEU A 106 -10.15 -14.39 -31.76
C LEU A 106 -9.58 -12.98 -31.89
N GLU A 107 -10.44 -11.99 -31.78
CA GLU A 107 -10.03 -10.59 -31.72
C GLU A 107 -10.17 -10.08 -30.29
N LEU A 108 -9.04 -9.77 -29.64
CA LEU A 108 -9.01 -9.20 -28.30
C LEU A 108 -8.64 -7.72 -28.39
N THR A 109 -9.62 -6.85 -28.16
CA THR A 109 -9.43 -5.41 -28.26
C THR A 109 -8.97 -4.83 -26.91
N LEU A 110 -7.90 -4.05 -26.95
CA LEU A 110 -7.47 -3.21 -25.83
C LEU A 110 -8.40 -1.99 -25.78
N PRO A 111 -9.16 -1.78 -24.68
CA PRO A 111 -10.28 -0.82 -24.68
C PRO A 111 -9.86 0.65 -24.72
N GLY A 112 -8.60 0.95 -24.48
CA GLY A 112 -8.10 2.31 -24.47
C GLY A 112 -6.59 2.38 -24.26
N ILE A 113 -6.07 3.61 -24.22
CA ILE A 113 -4.67 3.84 -23.85
C ILE A 113 -4.57 3.77 -22.34
N ALA A 114 -3.55 3.07 -21.84
CA ALA A 114 -3.34 2.92 -20.42
C ALA A 114 -3.13 4.27 -19.74
N GLY A 115 -3.64 4.41 -18.56
CA GLY A 115 -3.21 5.44 -17.62
C GLY A 115 -1.70 5.40 -17.41
N GLN A 116 -1.15 6.47 -16.88
CA GLN A 116 0.29 6.77 -16.79
C GLN A 116 1.18 5.63 -16.25
N HIS A 117 0.62 4.68 -15.51
CA HIS A 117 1.36 3.70 -14.70
C HIS A 117 1.46 2.29 -15.25
N GLN A 118 0.64 1.91 -16.21
CA GLN A 118 0.59 0.51 -16.66
C GLN A 118 1.80 0.07 -17.50
N SER A 119 2.50 0.97 -18.17
CA SER A 119 3.64 0.60 -19.03
C SER A 119 4.87 0.16 -18.25
N VAL A 120 5.12 0.76 -17.09
CA VAL A 120 6.26 0.40 -16.22
C VAL A 120 5.98 -0.87 -15.44
N VAL A 121 4.74 -1.04 -14.98
CA VAL A 121 4.30 -2.23 -14.22
C VAL A 121 4.37 -3.50 -15.07
N VAL A 122 4.06 -3.45 -16.36
CA VAL A 122 4.17 -4.64 -17.24
C VAL A 122 5.61 -5.11 -17.38
N THR A 123 6.57 -4.17 -17.48
CA THR A 123 7.99 -4.52 -17.52
C THR A 123 8.50 -4.99 -16.15
N ALA A 124 8.05 -4.34 -15.08
CA ALA A 124 8.37 -4.73 -13.70
C ALA A 124 7.82 -6.12 -13.33
N LYS A 125 6.62 -6.50 -13.80
CA LYS A 125 6.06 -7.84 -13.57
C LYS A 125 6.92 -8.98 -14.10
N ILE A 126 7.68 -8.73 -15.15
CA ILE A 126 8.60 -9.74 -15.73
C ILE A 126 9.90 -9.81 -14.94
N VAL A 127 10.38 -8.67 -14.42
CA VAL A 127 11.69 -8.55 -13.75
C VAL A 127 11.56 -8.63 -12.22
N GLU A 128 10.41 -8.23 -11.67
CA GLU A 128 10.18 -8.15 -10.22
C GLU A 128 9.02 -9.06 -9.80
N PRO A 129 9.28 -10.35 -9.44
CA PRO A 129 8.25 -11.23 -8.86
C PRO A 129 7.73 -10.73 -7.51
N THR A 130 8.29 -9.65 -6.99
CA THR A 130 7.90 -8.95 -5.78
C THR A 130 6.71 -7.99 -5.96
N VAL A 131 6.26 -7.76 -7.19
CA VAL A 131 5.11 -6.90 -7.47
C VAL A 131 3.81 -7.67 -7.26
N ASP A 132 2.94 -7.14 -6.40
CA ASP A 132 1.60 -7.68 -6.13
C ASP A 132 0.54 -6.67 -6.59
N LEU A 133 -0.35 -7.10 -7.50
CA LEU A 133 -1.44 -6.29 -8.03
C LEU A 133 -2.76 -6.70 -7.40
N ARG A 134 -3.45 -5.72 -6.81
CA ARG A 134 -4.84 -5.85 -6.35
C ARG A 134 -5.75 -5.04 -7.27
N ASN A 135 -6.68 -5.71 -7.89
CA ASN A 135 -7.61 -5.07 -8.82
C ASN A 135 -8.84 -4.49 -8.11
N ALA A 136 -9.57 -3.66 -8.83
CA ALA A 136 -10.77 -3.00 -8.34
C ALA A 136 -11.87 -3.94 -7.82
N GLU A 137 -11.94 -5.19 -8.29
CA GLU A 137 -12.99 -6.12 -7.85
C GLU A 137 -12.87 -6.47 -6.38
N VAL A 138 -11.65 -6.47 -5.83
CA VAL A 138 -11.41 -6.69 -4.40
C VAL A 138 -12.00 -5.55 -3.57
N PHE A 139 -11.88 -4.31 -4.05
CA PHE A 139 -12.31 -3.13 -3.32
C PHE A 139 -13.79 -2.78 -3.56
N ASN A 140 -14.28 -2.94 -4.77
CA ASN A 140 -15.63 -2.51 -5.16
C ASN A 140 -16.76 -3.28 -4.48
N ARG A 141 -16.51 -4.48 -4.00
CA ARG A 141 -17.52 -5.34 -3.39
C ARG A 141 -17.55 -5.31 -1.87
N THR A 142 -16.58 -4.64 -1.27
CA THR A 142 -16.47 -4.50 0.18
C THR A 142 -17.09 -3.16 0.60
N LEU A 143 -17.95 -3.17 1.60
CA LEU A 143 -18.46 -1.96 2.24
C LEU A 143 -17.42 -1.51 3.27
N PHE A 144 -16.59 -0.55 2.93
CA PHE A 144 -15.63 0.00 3.87
C PHE A 144 -16.30 1.04 4.76
N SER A 145 -16.52 0.70 6.00
CA SER A 145 -16.99 1.64 7.03
C SER A 145 -15.82 2.44 7.62
N ARG A 146 -14.64 1.90 7.57
CA ARG A 146 -13.40 2.52 8.05
C ARG A 146 -12.38 2.64 6.89
N ASP A 147 -11.58 3.69 6.92
CA ASP A 147 -10.58 3.97 5.89
C ASP A 147 -9.34 3.04 5.94
N ASP A 148 -9.04 2.42 7.09
CA ASP A 148 -7.99 1.41 7.23
C ASP A 148 -8.30 0.12 6.46
N GLN A 149 -9.55 -0.21 6.22
CA GLN A 149 -9.94 -1.42 5.50
C GLN A 149 -9.34 -1.49 4.09
N VAL A 150 -9.06 -0.37 3.45
CA VAL A 150 -8.33 -0.34 2.17
C VAL A 150 -6.95 -0.96 2.32
N MET A 151 -6.20 -0.58 3.36
CA MET A 151 -4.85 -1.09 3.60
C MET A 151 -4.86 -2.54 4.09
N GLN A 152 -5.86 -2.95 4.84
CA GLN A 152 -6.03 -4.33 5.31
C GLN A 152 -6.26 -5.35 4.18
N GLN A 153 -6.63 -4.90 2.99
CA GLN A 153 -6.74 -5.75 1.80
C GLN A 153 -5.39 -6.05 1.14
N LEU A 154 -4.33 -5.35 1.53
CA LEU A 154 -3.00 -5.55 0.98
C LEU A 154 -2.41 -6.89 1.46
N ASN A 155 -1.43 -7.37 0.70
CA ASN A 155 -0.88 -8.70 0.87
C ASN A 155 0.10 -8.81 2.05
N ALA A 156 0.58 -10.03 2.28
CA ALA A 156 1.52 -10.39 3.32
C ALA A 156 2.71 -9.45 3.45
N GLY A 157 3.18 -9.29 4.65
CA GLY A 157 4.25 -8.38 4.99
C GLY A 157 3.78 -6.95 5.28
N ILE A 158 2.50 -6.64 5.03
CA ILE A 158 1.88 -5.38 5.42
C ILE A 158 0.86 -5.66 6.51
N ASP A 159 1.08 -5.04 7.65
CA ASP A 159 0.10 -4.92 8.73
C ASP A 159 -0.42 -3.48 8.76
N ALA A 160 -1.72 -3.32 8.88
CA ALA A 160 -2.35 -2.02 8.91
C ALA A 160 -3.40 -1.98 10.01
N GLY A 161 -3.12 -1.21 11.04
CA GLY A 161 -3.98 -1.00 12.19
C GLY A 161 -4.50 0.43 12.27
N GLN A 162 -5.50 0.62 13.11
CA GLN A 162 -6.00 1.93 13.42
C GLN A 162 -5.25 2.49 14.62
N HIS A 163 -4.64 3.65 14.41
CA HIS A 163 -3.97 4.41 15.44
C HIS A 163 -4.89 5.54 15.89
N GLU A 164 -5.20 5.59 17.18
CA GLU A 164 -6.01 6.64 17.81
C GLU A 164 -7.32 7.03 17.08
N GLY A 165 -7.98 6.07 16.43
CA GLY A 165 -9.24 6.33 15.75
C GLY A 165 -9.14 7.14 14.47
N GLY A 166 -8.00 7.69 14.12
CA GLY A 166 -7.84 8.61 13.00
C GLY A 166 -6.64 8.40 12.11
N GLY A 167 -5.56 7.87 12.62
CA GLY A 167 -4.35 7.56 11.87
C GLY A 167 -4.32 6.14 11.34
N LYS A 168 -3.32 5.87 10.50
CA LYS A 168 -3.00 4.52 10.04
C LYS A 168 -1.59 4.19 10.43
N SER A 169 -1.43 3.06 11.09
CA SER A 169 -0.16 2.40 11.26
C SER A 169 -0.03 1.37 10.15
N VAL A 170 0.99 1.49 9.33
CA VAL A 170 1.27 0.55 8.25
C VAL A 170 2.68 0.04 8.41
N GLU A 171 2.80 -1.25 8.63
CA GLU A 171 4.07 -1.93 8.83
C GLU A 171 4.38 -2.87 7.69
N ILE A 172 5.62 -2.83 7.23
CA ILE A 172 6.12 -3.78 6.25
C ILE A 172 7.49 -4.29 6.70
N ARG A 173 7.65 -5.63 6.72
CA ARG A 173 8.92 -6.31 7.04
C ARG A 173 9.63 -5.74 8.26
N ARG A 174 8.86 -5.30 9.23
CA ARG A 174 9.24 -4.96 10.57
C ARG A 174 10.16 -3.84 10.82
N PHE A 175 10.06 -2.80 10.11
CA PHE A 175 10.39 -1.48 10.55
C PHE A 175 9.07 -0.76 10.79
N GLY A 176 8.34 -1.23 11.80
CA GLY A 176 7.03 -0.72 12.14
C GLY A 176 7.08 0.66 12.74
N PHE A 177 5.94 1.31 12.72
CA PHE A 177 5.73 2.57 13.39
C PHE A 177 5.45 2.37 14.85
N ASN A 178 6.17 3.07 15.67
CA ASN A 178 5.67 3.54 16.93
C ASN A 178 5.40 5.05 16.79
N LEU A 179 4.24 5.42 16.28
CA LEU A 179 3.90 6.81 15.99
C LEU A 179 3.86 7.68 17.24
N ASP A 180 3.52 7.09 18.38
CA ASP A 180 3.38 7.80 19.64
C ASP A 180 4.71 8.16 20.28
N HIS A 181 5.75 7.40 19.97
CA HIS A 181 7.07 7.53 20.57
C HIS A 181 8.18 7.75 19.54
N GLY A 182 7.88 8.51 18.49
CA GLY A 182 8.86 8.84 17.48
C GLY A 182 9.24 7.66 16.57
N GLY A 183 8.27 6.85 16.19
CA GLY A 183 8.47 5.76 15.25
C GLY A 183 8.82 6.25 13.84
N THR A 184 9.48 5.40 13.08
CA THR A 184 9.82 5.64 11.68
C THR A 184 8.69 5.14 10.78
N ASN A 185 8.54 5.66 9.57
CA ASN A 185 7.56 5.12 8.62
C ASN A 185 8.03 3.84 7.93
N GLY A 186 9.12 3.25 8.39
CA GLY A 186 9.68 2.02 7.86
C GLY A 186 10.12 2.08 6.40
N GLY A 187 10.04 3.24 5.74
CA GLY A 187 10.39 3.40 4.33
C GLY A 187 9.38 2.78 3.37
N LEU A 188 8.12 2.75 3.70
CA LEU A 188 7.03 2.37 2.81
C LEU A 188 6.43 3.60 2.15
N LYS A 189 6.71 3.78 0.85
CA LYS A 189 6.14 4.88 0.06
C LYS A 189 4.69 4.57 -0.30
N VAL A 190 3.80 5.52 -0.06
CA VAL A 190 2.40 5.43 -0.47
C VAL A 190 2.10 6.52 -1.48
N LEU A 191 1.58 6.13 -2.63
CA LEU A 191 1.17 7.02 -3.73
C LEU A 191 -0.32 6.84 -4.01
N VAL A 192 -1.01 7.95 -4.23
CA VAL A 192 -2.33 7.97 -4.85
C VAL A 192 -2.21 8.77 -6.15
N ASP A 193 -2.36 8.10 -7.29
CA ASP A 193 -2.19 8.70 -8.62
C ASP A 193 -0.91 9.55 -8.75
N ASP A 194 0.25 9.00 -8.38
CA ASP A 194 1.59 9.62 -8.34
C ASP A 194 1.80 10.70 -7.27
N VAL A 195 0.77 11.11 -6.56
CA VAL A 195 0.91 12.04 -5.44
C VAL A 195 1.36 11.31 -4.18
N GLN A 196 2.54 11.66 -3.68
CA GLN A 196 3.10 11.09 -2.45
C GLN A 196 2.24 11.44 -1.24
N GLN A 197 1.88 10.42 -0.45
CA GLN A 197 1.10 10.59 0.77
C GLN A 197 1.97 10.69 2.03
N ASN A 198 3.19 10.14 1.97
CA ASN A 198 4.16 10.26 3.06
C ASN A 198 4.65 11.69 3.24
N GLN A 199 4.91 12.06 4.46
CA GLN A 199 5.28 13.41 4.86
C GLN A 199 6.48 13.34 5.81
N GLY A 200 7.66 13.81 5.39
CA GLY A 200 8.90 13.77 6.18
C GLY A 200 8.85 14.67 7.42
N THR A 201 8.35 15.90 7.25
CA THR A 201 8.10 16.84 8.36
C THR A 201 6.61 16.88 8.61
N GLN A 202 6.18 16.54 9.81
CA GLN A 202 4.77 16.47 10.17
C GLN A 202 4.50 16.80 11.64
N GLY A 203 3.29 17.24 11.96
CA GLY A 203 2.86 17.52 13.32
C GLY A 203 2.78 16.29 14.22
N HIS A 204 2.48 15.12 13.64
CA HIS A 204 2.28 13.86 14.37
C HIS A 204 3.43 12.85 14.21
N GLY A 205 4.48 13.17 13.52
CA GLY A 205 5.51 12.21 13.17
C GLY A 205 5.33 11.61 11.77
N GLN A 206 6.36 10.96 11.27
CA GLN A 206 6.50 10.65 9.84
C GLN A 206 5.56 9.58 9.28
N GLY A 207 4.97 8.76 10.11
CA GLY A 207 4.19 7.60 9.69
C GLY A 207 2.70 7.83 9.42
N TYR A 208 2.18 8.98 9.73
CA TYR A 208 0.74 9.26 9.64
C TYR A 208 0.28 9.43 8.18
N LEU A 209 -0.64 8.60 7.74
CA LEU A 209 -1.19 8.57 6.38
C LEU A 209 -2.64 9.12 6.31
N GLY A 210 -2.93 10.16 7.05
CA GLY A 210 -4.27 10.76 7.13
C GLY A 210 -4.87 11.18 5.77
N ALA A 211 -4.03 11.43 4.77
CA ALA A 211 -4.46 11.76 3.41
C ALA A 211 -5.26 10.64 2.72
N LEU A 212 -5.06 9.37 3.11
CA LEU A 212 -5.85 8.25 2.57
C LEU A 212 -7.35 8.33 2.93
N LYS A 213 -7.70 9.16 3.91
CA LYS A 213 -9.10 9.40 4.32
C LYS A 213 -9.98 10.04 3.24
N ALA A 214 -9.38 10.69 2.24
CA ALA A 214 -10.11 11.26 1.10
C ALA A 214 -10.41 10.24 -0.02
N LEU A 215 -9.91 9.01 0.09
CA LEU A 215 -10.04 7.99 -0.94
C LEU A 215 -11.36 7.20 -0.77
N SER A 216 -12.18 7.13 -1.82
CA SER A 216 -13.38 6.29 -1.89
C SER A 216 -13.04 4.96 -2.55
N PRO A 217 -13.31 3.81 -1.90
CA PRO A 217 -12.91 2.49 -2.42
C PRO A 217 -13.44 2.14 -3.81
N GLU A 218 -14.65 2.58 -4.15
CA GLU A 218 -15.30 2.35 -5.44
C GLU A 218 -14.54 2.98 -6.62
N LEU A 219 -13.73 4.00 -6.33
CA LEU A 219 -12.95 4.72 -7.34
C LEU A 219 -11.57 4.12 -7.56
N ILE A 220 -11.16 3.16 -6.74
CA ILE A 220 -9.87 2.47 -6.91
C ILE A 220 -9.94 1.56 -8.12
N GLN A 221 -9.04 1.74 -9.06
CA GLN A 221 -8.86 0.86 -10.21
C GLN A 221 -8.01 -0.35 -9.84
N ASP A 222 -6.86 -0.10 -9.25
CA ASP A 222 -5.93 -1.12 -8.76
C ASP A 222 -4.99 -0.57 -7.68
N VAL A 223 -4.37 -1.49 -6.97
CA VAL A 223 -3.27 -1.20 -6.02
C VAL A 223 -2.10 -2.08 -6.39
N THR A 224 -0.96 -1.45 -6.65
CA THR A 224 0.31 -2.14 -6.89
C THR A 224 1.15 -2.07 -5.63
N VAL A 225 1.62 -3.21 -5.15
CA VAL A 225 2.58 -3.31 -4.05
C VAL A 225 3.91 -3.79 -4.60
N ILE A 226 4.95 -2.98 -4.42
CA ILE A 226 6.33 -3.31 -4.81
C ILE A 226 7.11 -3.54 -3.53
N ASN A 227 7.63 -4.74 -3.35
CA ASN A 227 8.38 -5.14 -2.16
C ASN A 227 9.87 -4.84 -2.35
N GLY A 228 10.32 -3.73 -1.78
CA GLY A 228 11.72 -3.30 -1.80
C GLY A 228 12.00 -2.14 -2.76
N PRO A 229 13.15 -1.49 -2.61
CA PRO A 229 13.55 -0.29 -3.35
C PRO A 229 14.20 -0.61 -4.70
N PHE A 230 13.65 -1.53 -5.49
CA PHE A 230 14.32 -2.09 -6.67
C PHE A 230 14.09 -1.30 -7.96
N SER A 231 13.15 -0.36 -7.98
CA SER A 231 12.92 0.54 -9.13
C SER A 231 13.51 1.92 -8.88
N ALA A 232 14.20 2.48 -9.89
CA ALA A 232 14.78 3.81 -9.82
C ALA A 232 13.74 4.94 -9.86
N GLU A 233 12.50 4.66 -10.28
CA GLU A 233 11.38 5.59 -10.29
C GLU A 233 11.04 6.12 -8.88
N TYR A 234 11.18 5.25 -7.86
CA TYR A 234 10.81 5.58 -6.50
C TYR A 234 12.02 5.95 -5.65
N GLY A 235 11.99 7.13 -5.04
CA GLY A 235 13.06 7.67 -4.19
C GLY A 235 12.65 7.73 -2.73
N ASP A 236 12.35 8.94 -2.24
CA ASP A 236 12.02 9.19 -0.83
C ASP A 236 10.92 8.25 -0.31
N PHE A 237 11.09 7.72 0.90
CA PHE A 237 10.23 6.74 1.57
C PHE A 237 10.11 5.36 0.90
N SER A 238 10.94 5.02 -0.08
CA SER A 238 10.82 3.73 -0.78
C SER A 238 11.72 2.62 -0.25
N GLY A 239 12.39 2.82 0.89
CA GLY A 239 13.41 1.90 1.40
C GLY A 239 12.96 0.46 1.62
N LEU A 240 11.70 0.22 1.93
CA LEU A 240 11.12 -1.10 2.13
C LEU A 240 10.12 -1.50 1.04
N GLY A 241 9.59 -0.53 0.30
CA GLY A 241 8.65 -0.80 -0.76
C GLY A 241 7.77 0.38 -1.12
N VAL A 242 6.81 0.11 -2.01
CA VAL A 242 5.87 1.11 -2.52
C VAL A 242 4.46 0.51 -2.57
N VAL A 243 3.49 1.26 -2.09
CA VAL A 243 2.06 1.03 -2.34
C VAL A 243 1.58 2.12 -3.28
N HIS A 244 1.16 1.74 -4.46
CA HIS A 244 0.68 2.66 -5.48
C HIS A 244 -0.80 2.40 -5.75
N ILE A 245 -1.66 3.31 -5.30
CA ILE A 245 -3.11 3.27 -5.47
C ILE A 245 -3.46 4.09 -6.69
N ARG A 246 -4.16 3.50 -7.65
CA ARG A 246 -4.63 4.20 -8.86
C ARG A 246 -6.14 4.27 -8.87
N GLN A 247 -6.65 5.44 -9.16
CA GLN A 247 -8.07 5.68 -9.33
C GLN A 247 -8.52 5.46 -10.78
N ARG A 248 -9.78 5.19 -10.96
CA ARG A 248 -10.44 5.03 -12.27
C ARG A 248 -10.42 6.36 -13.05
N GLU A 249 -10.47 6.27 -14.36
CA GLU A 249 -10.67 7.43 -15.23
C GLU A 249 -12.15 7.63 -15.58
N SER A 250 -12.94 6.55 -15.62
CA SER A 250 -14.40 6.56 -15.78
C SER A 250 -15.03 5.43 -14.96
N LEU A 251 -16.35 5.45 -14.83
CA LEU A 251 -17.11 4.38 -14.19
C LEU A 251 -17.90 3.61 -15.25
N PRO A 252 -18.16 2.30 -15.04
CA PRO A 252 -18.84 1.46 -16.02
C PRO A 252 -20.33 1.80 -16.17
N ASP A 253 -20.92 2.45 -15.18
CA ASP A 253 -22.32 2.82 -15.15
C ASP A 253 -22.46 4.35 -15.11
N ARG A 254 -23.48 4.87 -15.79
CA ARG A 254 -23.76 6.32 -15.83
C ARG A 254 -24.09 6.88 -14.45
N PHE A 255 -24.84 6.12 -13.65
CA PHE A 255 -25.12 6.45 -12.27
C PHE A 255 -24.87 5.24 -11.37
N THR A 256 -24.18 5.48 -10.26
CA THR A 256 -23.99 4.50 -9.19
C THR A 256 -24.43 5.11 -7.87
N VAL A 257 -25.33 4.44 -7.18
CA VAL A 257 -25.76 4.80 -5.83
C VAL A 257 -25.53 3.60 -4.94
N ARG A 258 -24.76 3.76 -3.86
CA ARG A 258 -24.59 2.73 -2.84
C ARG A 258 -24.99 3.32 -1.49
N LEU A 259 -25.89 2.65 -0.81
CA LEU A 259 -26.35 3.01 0.53
C LEU A 259 -26.11 1.84 1.46
N GLY A 260 -25.56 2.10 2.63
CA GLY A 260 -25.29 1.07 3.63
C GLY A 260 -25.46 1.59 5.05
N GLY A 261 -25.71 0.67 5.95
CA GLY A 261 -25.80 0.93 7.38
C GLY A 261 -25.47 -0.31 8.19
N GLY A 262 -25.13 -0.12 9.45
CA GLY A 262 -24.70 -1.20 10.32
C GLY A 262 -24.78 -0.86 11.81
N ASN A 263 -24.20 -1.73 12.63
CA ASN A 263 -24.10 -1.46 14.06
C ASN A 263 -23.24 -0.23 14.35
N PHE A 264 -23.23 0.24 15.59
CA PHE A 264 -22.53 1.45 16.05
C PHE A 264 -22.96 2.72 15.32
N ASP A 265 -24.26 2.84 14.97
CA ASP A 265 -24.82 3.96 14.21
C ASP A 265 -24.09 4.20 12.87
N THR A 266 -23.58 3.14 12.27
CA THR A 266 -22.87 3.24 11.01
C THR A 266 -23.82 3.50 9.85
N GLY A 267 -23.51 4.54 9.07
CA GLY A 267 -24.21 4.87 7.84
C GLY A 267 -23.23 5.34 6.77
N ARG A 268 -23.46 4.93 5.51
CA ARG A 268 -22.64 5.32 4.37
C ARG A 268 -23.48 5.50 3.11
N ALA A 269 -23.22 6.58 2.39
CA ALA A 269 -23.76 6.83 1.07
C ALA A 269 -22.61 7.12 0.09
N PHE A 270 -22.63 6.46 -1.05
CA PHE A 270 -21.74 6.75 -2.19
C PHE A 270 -22.62 7.03 -3.41
N LEU A 271 -22.41 8.17 -4.03
CA LEU A 271 -23.14 8.65 -5.20
C LEU A 271 -22.13 8.96 -6.29
N ALA A 272 -22.29 8.43 -7.50
CA ALA A 272 -21.40 8.74 -8.59
C ALA A 272 -22.16 8.92 -9.90
N TYR A 273 -21.70 9.87 -10.69
CA TYR A 273 -22.17 10.15 -12.03
C TYR A 273 -21.01 10.14 -13.01
N SER A 274 -21.08 9.31 -14.04
CA SER A 274 -20.11 9.20 -15.10
C SER A 274 -20.81 9.40 -16.45
N PRO A 275 -20.85 10.65 -16.96
CA PRO A 275 -21.53 10.97 -18.20
C PRO A 275 -20.93 10.22 -19.38
N ASP A 276 -21.75 9.98 -20.38
CA ASP A 276 -21.29 9.56 -21.69
C ASP A 276 -20.93 10.83 -22.48
N VAL A 277 -19.63 11.14 -22.54
CA VAL A 277 -19.09 12.33 -23.21
C VAL A 277 -18.34 11.86 -24.44
N GLU A 278 -18.65 12.46 -25.58
CA GLU A 278 -17.96 12.12 -26.82
C GLU A 278 -16.47 12.39 -26.71
N ASN A 279 -15.65 11.36 -26.96
CA ASN A 279 -14.19 11.39 -26.88
C ASN A 279 -13.62 11.85 -25.53
N ALA A 280 -14.31 11.56 -24.42
CA ALA A 280 -13.77 11.82 -23.09
C ALA A 280 -14.29 10.79 -22.06
N ASP A 281 -13.48 10.52 -21.05
CA ASP A 281 -13.83 9.78 -19.87
C ASP A 281 -13.98 10.75 -18.69
N ALA A 282 -15.11 10.67 -17.98
CA ALA A 282 -15.34 11.57 -16.86
C ALA A 282 -16.18 10.91 -15.77
N TYR A 283 -15.97 11.32 -14.54
CA TYR A 283 -16.90 11.11 -13.43
C TYR A 283 -16.82 12.21 -12.39
N VAL A 284 -17.87 12.32 -11.62
CA VAL A 284 -17.90 12.98 -10.31
C VAL A 284 -18.54 12.03 -9.31
N ALA A 285 -17.97 11.96 -8.11
CA ALA A 285 -18.46 11.10 -7.04
C ALA A 285 -18.43 11.82 -5.69
N TYR A 286 -19.42 11.50 -4.86
CA TYR A 286 -19.50 11.94 -3.47
C TYR A 286 -19.64 10.71 -2.57
N GLU A 287 -18.94 10.73 -1.45
CA GLU A 287 -19.09 9.77 -0.35
C GLU A 287 -19.31 10.50 0.95
N GLY A 288 -20.39 10.16 1.66
CA GLY A 288 -20.63 10.55 3.04
C GLY A 288 -20.68 9.31 3.93
N SER A 289 -19.98 9.32 5.06
CA SER A 289 -20.06 8.24 6.05
C SER A 289 -20.03 8.75 7.48
N TYR A 290 -20.68 7.99 8.37
CA TYR A 290 -20.75 8.25 9.80
C TYR A 290 -20.68 6.94 10.58
N THR A 291 -20.02 6.95 11.75
CA THR A 291 -20.08 5.87 12.74
C THR A 291 -19.71 6.39 14.13
N ASN A 292 -20.31 5.85 15.17
CA ASN A 292 -19.89 6.07 16.55
C ASN A 292 -18.77 5.12 17.00
N GLY A 293 -18.60 3.99 16.29
CA GLY A 293 -17.71 2.92 16.74
C GLY A 293 -18.20 2.27 18.03
N PRO A 294 -17.46 1.27 18.56
CA PRO A 294 -17.82 0.55 19.78
C PRO A 294 -17.46 1.29 21.07
N PHE A 295 -16.86 2.47 20.99
CA PHE A 295 -16.26 3.18 22.11
C PHE A 295 -17.29 3.90 22.99
N GLN A 296 -17.09 3.91 24.31
CA GLN A 296 -17.90 4.70 25.25
C GLN A 296 -17.79 6.19 24.96
N ASN A 297 -16.60 6.69 24.64
CA ASN A 297 -16.43 7.99 24.03
C ASN A 297 -16.76 7.88 22.54
N ALA A 298 -18.03 8.02 22.20
CA ALA A 298 -18.51 7.83 20.83
C ALA A 298 -17.66 8.58 19.82
N GLY A 299 -17.14 7.85 18.83
CA GLY A 299 -16.20 8.37 17.86
C GLY A 299 -16.76 9.50 17.00
N ARG A 300 -18.10 9.52 16.78
CA ARG A 300 -18.77 10.52 15.93
C ARG A 300 -17.99 10.76 14.64
N TYR A 301 -17.40 9.67 14.15
CA TYR A 301 -16.54 9.69 12.97
C TYR A 301 -17.38 10.07 11.76
N ARG A 302 -17.12 11.23 11.20
CA ARG A 302 -17.76 11.71 9.98
C ARG A 302 -16.75 11.95 8.91
N ARG A 303 -17.03 11.42 7.71
CA ARG A 303 -16.22 11.61 6.52
C ARG A 303 -17.08 12.09 5.36
N ASP A 304 -16.61 13.10 4.65
CA ASP A 304 -17.21 13.58 3.40
C ASP A 304 -16.09 13.67 2.35
N ASN A 305 -16.24 12.97 1.23
CA ASN A 305 -15.30 12.95 0.12
C ASN A 305 -15.96 13.36 -1.19
N VAL A 306 -15.27 14.17 -1.98
CA VAL A 306 -15.66 14.51 -3.36
C VAL A 306 -14.49 14.20 -4.27
N ASN A 307 -14.74 13.40 -5.29
CA ASN A 307 -13.76 12.99 -6.27
C ASN A 307 -14.28 13.24 -7.67
N ALA A 308 -13.43 13.71 -8.57
CA ALA A 308 -13.76 13.89 -9.97
C ALA A 308 -12.56 13.59 -10.85
N ASN A 309 -12.83 13.09 -12.04
CA ASN A 309 -11.84 12.88 -13.09
C ASN A 309 -12.40 13.30 -14.44
N TYR A 310 -11.55 13.88 -15.25
CA TYR A 310 -11.81 14.13 -16.68
C TYR A 310 -10.57 13.76 -17.48
N THR A 311 -10.70 12.91 -18.49
CA THR A 311 -9.63 12.47 -19.39
C THR A 311 -10.08 12.60 -20.82
N ARG A 312 -9.28 13.24 -21.65
CA ARG A 312 -9.55 13.43 -23.08
C ARG A 312 -8.41 12.91 -23.94
N PRO A 313 -8.66 12.01 -24.89
CA PRO A 313 -7.73 11.70 -25.97
C PRO A 313 -7.49 12.94 -26.84
N LEU A 314 -6.24 13.29 -27.12
CA LEU A 314 -5.86 14.36 -28.06
C LEU A 314 -5.52 13.82 -29.45
N GLY A 315 -5.25 12.53 -29.54
CA GLY A 315 -4.91 11.83 -30.77
C GLY A 315 -4.57 10.37 -30.49
N THR A 316 -4.01 9.70 -31.47
CA THR A 316 -3.60 8.30 -31.32
C THR A 316 -2.46 8.19 -30.33
N GLY A 317 -2.68 7.49 -29.21
CA GLY A 317 -1.67 7.30 -28.18
C GLY A 317 -1.43 8.53 -27.31
N GLU A 318 -2.25 9.56 -27.37
CA GLU A 318 -2.07 10.81 -26.66
C GLU A 318 -3.32 11.17 -25.84
N LYS A 319 -3.15 11.51 -24.57
CA LYS A 319 -4.23 11.95 -23.70
C LYS A 319 -3.77 12.98 -22.67
N ILE A 320 -4.72 13.80 -22.26
CA ILE A 320 -4.61 14.73 -21.14
C ILE A 320 -5.76 14.50 -20.18
N GLY A 321 -5.54 14.71 -18.90
CA GLY A 321 -6.61 14.62 -17.92
C GLY A 321 -6.35 15.51 -16.72
N ALA A 322 -7.42 15.70 -15.96
CA ALA A 322 -7.38 16.41 -14.67
C ALA A 322 -8.18 15.62 -13.64
N ARG A 323 -7.71 15.64 -12.42
CA ARG A 323 -8.30 14.94 -11.30
C ARG A 323 -8.39 15.82 -10.07
N VAL A 324 -9.47 15.63 -9.33
CA VAL A 324 -9.74 16.35 -8.08
C VAL A 324 -10.12 15.33 -7.01
N LEU A 325 -9.49 15.48 -5.85
CA LEU A 325 -9.71 14.67 -4.66
C LEU A 325 -9.88 15.61 -3.47
N PHE A 326 -11.07 15.70 -2.90
CA PHE A 326 -11.34 16.44 -1.67
C PHE A 326 -11.87 15.49 -0.60
N GLY A 327 -11.37 15.65 0.62
CA GLY A 327 -11.87 14.92 1.77
C GLY A 327 -11.82 15.76 3.03
N ARG A 328 -12.80 15.56 3.88
CA ARG A 328 -12.75 16.03 5.27
C ARG A 328 -13.20 14.93 6.20
N ASN A 329 -12.65 14.98 7.39
CA ASN A 329 -12.87 13.98 8.40
C ASN A 329 -12.81 14.65 9.78
N ASN A 330 -13.69 14.25 10.68
CA ASN A 330 -13.71 14.71 12.07
C ASN A 330 -14.14 13.54 12.96
N PHE A 331 -13.45 13.39 14.09
CA PHE A 331 -13.68 12.25 14.99
C PHE A 331 -13.26 12.52 16.42
N TYR A 332 -13.83 11.70 17.33
CA TYR A 332 -13.36 11.48 18.69
C TYR A 332 -12.72 10.09 18.79
N SER A 333 -11.92 9.88 19.83
CA SER A 333 -11.20 8.64 20.08
C SER A 333 -11.06 8.40 21.58
N SER A 334 -10.86 7.16 21.96
CA SER A 334 -10.46 6.80 23.33
C SER A 334 -8.95 6.95 23.58
N GLY A 335 -8.17 7.17 22.51
CA GLY A 335 -6.71 7.11 22.57
C GLY A 335 -6.21 5.67 22.81
N GLN A 336 -5.01 5.56 23.29
CA GLN A 336 -4.44 4.31 23.80
C GLN A 336 -4.73 4.20 25.30
N ILE A 337 -5.41 3.15 25.69
CA ILE A 337 -5.82 2.94 27.09
C ILE A 337 -4.86 2.00 27.81
N PRO A 338 -4.63 2.20 29.13
CA PRO A 338 -3.81 1.31 29.98
C PRO A 338 -4.44 -0.08 30.09
N LEU A 339 -3.72 -1.13 29.68
CA LEU A 339 -4.26 -2.48 29.61
C LEU A 339 -4.29 -3.20 30.96
N ASP A 340 -3.45 -2.79 31.92
CA ASP A 340 -3.52 -3.25 33.31
C ASP A 340 -4.85 -2.83 33.96
N LEU A 341 -5.28 -1.59 33.79
CA LEU A 341 -6.59 -1.13 34.30
C LEU A 341 -7.77 -1.89 33.66
N VAL A 342 -7.63 -2.27 32.39
CA VAL A 342 -8.64 -3.10 31.72
C VAL A 342 -8.67 -4.51 32.32
N SER A 343 -7.51 -5.11 32.57
CA SER A 343 -7.41 -6.45 33.17
C SER A 343 -7.90 -6.52 34.60
N GLU A 344 -7.77 -5.43 35.35
CA GLU A 344 -8.24 -5.27 36.72
C GLU A 344 -9.74 -4.91 36.81
N GLY A 345 -10.39 -4.66 35.65
CA GLY A 345 -11.78 -4.26 35.58
C GLY A 345 -12.05 -2.81 36.05
N LEU A 346 -11.02 -2.00 36.19
CA LEU A 346 -11.12 -0.57 36.56
C LEU A 346 -11.43 0.33 35.35
N LEU A 347 -11.14 -0.15 34.15
CA LEU A 347 -11.47 0.52 32.89
C LEU A 347 -12.11 -0.49 31.93
N ASP A 348 -13.20 -0.07 31.28
CA ASP A 348 -13.77 -0.88 30.21
C ASP A 348 -12.81 -0.92 29.00
N ARG A 349 -12.79 -2.04 28.29
CA ARG A 349 -11.96 -2.20 27.08
C ARG A 349 -12.20 -1.14 26.02
N PHE A 350 -13.42 -0.65 25.91
CA PHE A 350 -13.81 0.45 25.02
C PHE A 350 -13.98 1.79 25.78
N GLY A 351 -13.45 1.84 27.00
CA GLY A 351 -13.44 3.04 27.84
C GLY A 351 -12.46 4.11 27.33
N TYR A 352 -12.36 5.17 28.10
CA TYR A 352 -11.43 6.28 27.83
C TYR A 352 -10.98 6.93 29.13
N ILE A 353 -9.88 7.66 29.09
CA ILE A 353 -9.42 8.52 30.19
C ILE A 353 -9.67 9.98 29.86
N ASP A 354 -9.25 10.45 28.67
CA ASP A 354 -9.51 11.79 28.19
C ASP A 354 -10.60 11.79 27.11
N PRO A 355 -11.80 12.36 27.33
CA PRO A 355 -12.88 12.38 26.36
C PRO A 355 -12.63 13.34 25.19
N THR A 356 -11.56 14.12 25.23
CA THR A 356 -11.28 15.15 24.22
C THR A 356 -10.34 14.68 23.12
N HIS A 357 -9.84 13.43 23.19
CA HIS A 357 -9.07 12.79 22.13
C HIS A 357 -9.80 12.79 20.80
N GLY A 358 -9.04 12.72 19.73
CA GLY A 358 -9.53 12.63 18.36
C GLY A 358 -8.87 13.62 17.44
N GLY A 359 -9.50 13.93 16.31
CA GLY A 359 -8.87 14.82 15.35
C GLY A 359 -9.79 15.31 14.25
N ARG A 360 -9.21 16.11 13.39
CA ARG A 360 -9.83 16.58 12.16
C ARG A 360 -8.79 16.64 11.04
N VAL A 361 -9.18 16.15 9.89
CA VAL A 361 -8.36 16.16 8.67
C VAL A 361 -9.15 16.86 7.57
N LYS A 362 -8.48 17.69 6.79
CA LYS A 362 -9.00 18.24 5.54
C LYS A 362 -7.91 18.08 4.47
N LEU A 363 -8.30 17.62 3.31
CA LEU A 363 -7.40 17.45 2.18
C LEU A 363 -8.10 17.90 0.90
N GLY A 364 -7.37 18.63 0.06
CA GLY A 364 -7.76 18.90 -1.31
C GLY A 364 -6.56 18.73 -2.22
N THR A 365 -6.64 17.84 -3.19
CA THR A 365 -5.61 17.62 -4.20
C THR A 365 -6.21 17.80 -5.58
N THR A 366 -5.55 18.58 -6.41
CA THR A 366 -5.83 18.72 -7.84
C THR A 366 -4.60 18.30 -8.60
N SER A 367 -4.75 17.48 -9.63
CA SER A 367 -3.66 17.05 -10.51
C SER A 367 -4.06 17.15 -11.96
N VAL A 368 -3.07 17.41 -12.81
CA VAL A 368 -3.17 17.37 -14.27
C VAL A 368 -2.14 16.39 -14.76
N TYR A 369 -2.51 15.53 -15.67
CA TYR A 369 -1.62 14.53 -16.24
C TYR A 369 -1.71 14.48 -17.76
N TYR A 370 -0.59 14.16 -18.37
CA TYR A 370 -0.43 14.02 -19.82
C TYR A 370 0.34 12.74 -20.12
N SER A 371 -0.07 12.02 -21.15
CA SER A 371 0.71 10.91 -21.67
C SER A 371 0.64 10.85 -23.18
N LYS A 372 1.77 10.47 -23.80
CA LYS A 372 1.90 10.28 -25.24
C LYS A 372 2.72 9.03 -25.52
N MET A 373 2.15 8.12 -26.28
CA MET A 373 2.85 6.97 -26.85
C MET A 373 3.02 7.18 -28.35
N ARG A 374 4.26 7.06 -28.82
CA ARG A 374 4.61 7.14 -30.24
C ARG A 374 4.46 5.78 -30.90
N THR A 375 4.43 5.76 -32.22
CA THR A 375 4.31 4.53 -33.03
C THR A 375 5.49 3.57 -32.87
N ASN A 376 6.66 4.06 -32.48
CA ASN A 376 7.84 3.25 -32.16
C ASN A 376 7.82 2.65 -30.74
N GLY A 377 6.77 2.91 -29.96
CA GLY A 377 6.61 2.44 -28.58
C GLY A 377 7.18 3.37 -27.51
N ASP A 378 7.83 4.47 -27.88
CA ASP A 378 8.27 5.47 -26.91
C ASP A 378 7.07 6.04 -26.17
N THR A 379 7.19 6.16 -24.85
CA THR A 379 6.14 6.76 -24.02
C THR A 379 6.71 7.92 -23.24
N PHE A 380 6.04 9.06 -23.33
CA PHE A 380 6.30 10.21 -22.45
C PHE A 380 5.10 10.40 -21.54
N LYS A 381 5.36 10.66 -20.26
CA LYS A 381 4.36 10.94 -19.23
C LYS A 381 4.82 12.13 -18.40
N ALA A 382 3.87 12.97 -18.05
CA ALA A 382 4.08 14.05 -17.11
C ALA A 382 2.81 14.28 -16.30
N ASP A 383 2.96 14.57 -15.03
CA ASP A 383 1.89 14.99 -14.16
C ASP A 383 2.36 16.09 -13.22
N GLY A 384 1.45 16.99 -12.89
CA GLY A 384 1.65 18.03 -11.91
C GLY A 384 0.49 18.06 -10.93
N PHE A 385 0.77 18.36 -9.67
CA PHE A 385 -0.26 18.42 -8.64
C PHE A 385 -0.08 19.59 -7.68
N LEU A 386 -1.21 19.98 -7.09
CA LEU A 386 -1.31 20.91 -5.98
C LEU A 386 -2.19 20.26 -4.91
N SER A 387 -1.67 20.15 -3.69
CA SER A 387 -2.39 19.59 -2.56
C SER A 387 -2.32 20.49 -1.34
N ARG A 388 -3.46 20.75 -0.74
CA ARG A 388 -3.60 21.49 0.51
C ARG A 388 -4.15 20.57 1.58
N SER A 389 -3.48 20.47 2.72
CA SER A 389 -3.94 19.63 3.83
C SER A 389 -3.88 20.36 5.16
N LEU A 390 -4.75 19.93 6.06
CA LEU A 390 -4.81 20.33 7.46
C LEU A 390 -5.03 19.07 8.30
N LEU A 391 -4.19 18.89 9.32
CA LEU A 391 -4.38 17.91 10.39
C LEU A 391 -4.31 18.65 11.72
N ASP A 392 -5.32 18.44 12.56
CA ASP A 392 -5.24 18.68 14.00
C ASP A 392 -5.55 17.37 14.70
N LEU A 393 -4.62 16.89 15.50
CA LEU A 393 -4.80 15.71 16.34
C LEU A 393 -4.72 16.13 17.81
N PHE A 394 -5.67 15.66 18.59
CA PHE A 394 -5.79 15.94 20.02
C PHE A 394 -5.49 14.67 20.78
N SER A 395 -4.35 14.63 21.46
CA SER A 395 -3.81 13.44 22.14
C SER A 395 -3.48 13.73 23.59
N ASN A 396 -3.37 12.66 24.36
CA ASN A 396 -2.94 12.68 25.75
C ASN A 396 -2.48 11.26 26.12
N PHE A 397 -1.21 10.92 25.82
CA PHE A 397 -0.69 9.56 25.98
C PHE A 397 -0.29 9.26 27.41
N THR A 398 0.45 10.16 28.03
CA THR A 398 1.05 10.01 29.35
C THR A 398 0.13 10.49 30.48
N MET A 399 -1.01 11.10 30.11
CA MET A 399 -2.12 11.61 30.93
C MET A 399 -1.68 12.71 31.90
N TYR A 400 -1.05 12.40 33.02
CA TYR A 400 -0.59 13.34 34.07
C TYR A 400 0.87 13.09 34.43
N LEU A 401 1.67 12.47 33.58
CA LEU A 401 3.07 12.12 33.90
C LEU A 401 3.92 13.35 34.13
N ASN A 402 3.91 14.29 33.18
CA ASN A 402 4.76 15.49 33.18
C ASN A 402 4.12 16.66 33.92
N ASP A 403 2.82 16.87 33.75
CA ASP A 403 2.04 17.89 34.48
C ASP A 403 0.94 17.23 35.31
N PRO A 404 1.23 16.97 36.61
CA PRO A 404 0.28 16.34 37.53
C PRO A 404 -0.95 17.20 37.84
N VAL A 405 -0.95 18.48 37.45
CA VAL A 405 -2.04 19.43 37.76
C VAL A 405 -2.97 19.61 36.59
N ASN A 406 -2.42 19.92 35.42
CA ASN A 406 -3.21 20.26 34.22
C ASN A 406 -3.35 19.07 33.25
N GLY A 407 -2.48 18.06 33.40
CA GLY A 407 -2.37 16.94 32.48
C GLY A 407 -1.53 17.24 31.25
N ASP A 408 -1.12 16.16 30.56
CA ASP A 408 -0.20 16.19 29.41
C ASP A 408 -0.91 16.32 28.07
N ALA A 409 -2.16 16.79 28.07
CA ALA A 409 -2.95 16.87 26.85
C ALA A 409 -2.37 17.91 25.88
N PHE A 410 -2.21 17.52 24.61
CA PHE A 410 -1.67 18.40 23.57
C PHE A 410 -2.42 18.28 22.25
N GLN A 411 -2.24 19.31 21.41
CA GLN A 411 -2.67 19.33 20.02
C GLN A 411 -1.44 19.31 19.12
N GLN A 412 -1.44 18.35 18.21
CA GLN A 412 -0.50 18.28 17.09
C GLN A 412 -1.15 18.95 15.89
N HIS A 413 -0.48 19.95 15.32
CA HIS A 413 -0.97 20.72 14.19
C HIS A 413 -0.08 20.57 12.98
N ASP A 414 -0.68 20.34 11.83
CA ASP A 414 -0.03 20.33 10.54
C ASP A 414 -0.91 21.02 9.49
N SER A 415 -0.37 22.02 8.84
CA SER A 415 -1.03 22.72 7.75
C SER A 415 -0.04 22.95 6.63
N ARG A 416 -0.27 22.35 5.47
CA ARG A 416 0.70 22.37 4.37
C ARG A 416 0.11 22.65 3.02
N LEU A 417 0.92 23.24 2.16
CA LEU A 417 0.75 23.28 0.72
C LEU A 417 1.86 22.43 0.09
N GLN A 418 1.46 21.40 -0.64
CA GLN A 418 2.33 20.56 -1.43
C GLN A 418 2.11 20.83 -2.91
N GLN A 419 3.19 20.91 -3.67
CA GLN A 419 3.14 20.98 -5.11
C GLN A 419 4.23 20.07 -5.70
N GLY A 420 3.97 19.50 -6.86
CA GLY A 420 4.95 18.63 -7.48
C GLY A 420 4.74 18.48 -8.97
N LEU A 421 5.80 18.00 -9.60
CA LEU A 421 5.86 17.69 -11.01
C LEU A 421 6.65 16.38 -11.19
N ASN A 422 6.09 15.44 -11.93
CA ASN A 422 6.75 14.22 -12.32
C ASN A 422 6.82 14.15 -13.84
N ALA A 423 7.94 13.67 -14.38
CA ALA A 423 8.11 13.41 -15.80
C ALA A 423 8.87 12.10 -16.01
N GLN A 424 8.42 11.31 -16.98
CA GLN A 424 9.05 10.04 -17.32
C GLN A 424 9.05 9.80 -18.82
N TYR A 425 10.16 9.31 -19.32
CA TYR A 425 10.32 8.84 -20.68
C TYR A 425 10.70 7.36 -20.67
N THR A 426 10.01 6.55 -21.47
CA THR A 426 10.26 5.11 -21.63
C THR A 426 10.55 4.83 -23.09
N HIS A 427 11.67 4.15 -23.36
CA HIS A 427 12.14 3.80 -24.69
C HIS A 427 12.36 2.29 -24.83
N PRO A 428 11.45 1.54 -25.45
CA PRO A 428 11.70 0.16 -25.84
C PRO A 428 12.67 0.09 -27.01
N HIS A 429 13.68 -0.77 -26.92
CA HIS A 429 14.71 -0.90 -27.96
C HIS A 429 15.20 -2.35 -28.07
N ARG A 430 16.05 -2.61 -29.05
CA ARG A 430 16.74 -3.88 -29.22
C ARG A 430 18.26 -3.68 -29.26
N LEU A 431 18.98 -4.54 -28.55
CA LEU A 431 20.44 -4.65 -28.58
C LEU A 431 20.80 -6.05 -29.12
N GLY A 432 20.94 -6.15 -30.46
CA GLY A 432 21.05 -7.44 -31.12
C GLY A 432 19.80 -8.29 -30.93
N SER A 433 19.93 -9.48 -30.32
CA SER A 433 18.81 -10.37 -30.00
C SER A 433 18.10 -10.03 -28.68
N ALA A 434 18.64 -9.13 -27.86
CA ALA A 434 18.09 -8.72 -26.59
C ALA A 434 17.00 -7.64 -26.79
N ALA A 435 15.87 -7.81 -26.14
CA ALA A 435 14.88 -6.74 -26.00
C ALA A 435 15.23 -5.90 -24.77
N GLY A 436 15.20 -4.58 -24.90
CA GLY A 436 15.51 -3.65 -23.83
C GLY A 436 14.42 -2.63 -23.61
N VAL A 437 14.32 -2.11 -22.40
CA VAL A 437 13.50 -0.95 -22.04
C VAL A 437 14.36 0.00 -21.22
N PHE A 438 14.57 1.19 -21.75
CA PHE A 438 15.21 2.28 -21.03
C PHE A 438 14.13 3.19 -20.45
N VAL A 439 14.29 3.58 -19.19
CA VAL A 439 13.41 4.51 -18.49
C VAL A 439 14.27 5.61 -17.90
N ALA A 440 13.89 6.86 -18.12
CA ALA A 440 14.49 8.01 -17.46
C ALA A 440 13.39 8.97 -17.00
N GLY A 441 13.62 9.64 -15.89
CA GLY A 441 12.64 10.59 -15.40
C GLY A 441 13.17 11.51 -14.31
N SER A 442 12.30 12.41 -13.92
CA SER A 442 12.55 13.39 -12.86
C SER A 442 11.32 13.61 -12.00
N ASN A 443 11.56 13.94 -10.74
CA ASN A 443 10.52 14.35 -9.80
C ASN A 443 10.92 15.67 -9.17
N PHE A 444 9.97 16.55 -8.99
CA PHE A 444 10.10 17.75 -8.21
C PHE A 444 8.97 17.81 -7.20
N HIS A 445 9.29 18.05 -5.92
CA HIS A 445 8.33 18.09 -4.85
C HIS A 445 8.68 19.22 -3.90
N ASP A 446 7.74 20.11 -3.65
CA ASP A 446 7.89 21.27 -2.79
C ASP A 446 6.79 21.30 -1.74
N ASN A 447 7.17 21.49 -0.48
CA ASN A 447 6.29 21.50 0.67
C ASN A 447 6.49 22.77 1.49
N GLN A 448 5.42 23.54 1.65
CA GLN A 448 5.34 24.67 2.58
C GLN A 448 4.49 24.23 3.78
N ILE A 449 5.10 24.13 4.94
CA ILE A 449 4.56 23.42 6.09
C ILE A 449 4.50 24.36 7.28
N ASN A 450 3.38 24.34 8.00
CA ASN A 450 3.23 24.94 9.31
C ASN A 450 2.92 23.82 10.29
N VAL A 451 3.86 23.53 11.19
CA VAL A 451 3.73 22.48 12.20
C VAL A 451 3.88 23.04 13.59
N GLY A 452 3.19 22.43 14.55
CA GLY A 452 3.31 22.83 15.94
C GLY A 452 2.74 21.81 16.91
N LEU A 453 3.25 21.89 18.14
CA LEU A 453 2.81 21.14 19.30
C LEU A 453 2.32 22.14 20.36
N TYR A 454 1.08 21.99 20.79
CA TYR A 454 0.41 22.94 21.65
C TYR A 454 -0.18 22.22 22.88
N PRO A 455 0.26 22.51 24.10
CA PRO A 455 -0.46 22.14 25.32
C PRO A 455 -1.90 22.67 25.26
N ARG A 456 -2.87 21.90 25.76
CA ARG A 456 -4.30 22.24 25.62
C ARG A 456 -5.11 21.91 26.87
N GLN A 457 -6.22 22.61 27.01
CA GLN A 457 -7.34 22.22 27.88
C GLN A 457 -8.60 22.00 27.02
N GLY A 458 -9.23 20.84 27.17
CA GLY A 458 -10.23 20.40 26.21
C GLY A 458 -9.62 20.30 24.80
N ARG A 459 -10.14 21.03 23.82
CA ARG A 459 -9.58 21.15 22.46
C ARG A 459 -9.11 22.58 22.14
N VAL A 460 -8.71 23.33 23.16
CA VAL A 460 -8.24 24.73 23.05
C VAL A 460 -6.78 24.79 23.47
N PRO A 461 -5.85 25.24 22.60
CA PRO A 461 -4.46 25.45 22.93
C PRO A 461 -4.30 26.48 24.08
N THR A 462 -3.38 26.19 25.01
CA THR A 462 -3.03 27.08 26.13
C THR A 462 -1.63 27.71 25.99
N GLY A 463 -0.83 27.20 25.07
CA GLY A 463 0.53 27.65 24.80
C GLY A 463 1.06 27.01 23.51
N ALA A 464 2.37 27.06 23.32
CA ALA A 464 3.07 26.37 22.24
C ALA A 464 4.39 25.78 22.76
N THR A 465 4.58 24.49 22.63
CA THR A 465 5.87 23.80 22.89
C THR A 465 6.80 23.99 21.69
N THR A 466 6.30 23.73 20.47
CA THR A 466 7.00 24.01 19.21
C THR A 466 6.04 24.64 18.23
N LYS A 467 6.55 25.55 17.38
CA LYS A 467 5.80 26.15 16.29
C LYS A 467 6.76 26.54 15.17
N ALA A 468 6.72 25.86 14.06
CA ALA A 468 7.67 26.06 12.98
C ALA A 468 6.99 26.21 11.62
N ASN A 469 7.57 27.09 10.79
CA ASN A 469 7.33 27.10 9.36
C ASN A 469 8.52 26.39 8.70
N ALA A 470 8.26 25.29 8.00
CA ALA A 470 9.27 24.57 7.25
C ALA A 470 8.97 24.64 5.76
N HIS A 471 10.01 24.81 4.95
CA HIS A 471 9.95 24.69 3.51
C HIS A 471 10.90 23.59 3.08
N VAL A 472 10.37 22.50 2.55
CA VAL A 472 11.14 21.32 2.14
C VAL A 472 10.97 21.12 0.65
N THR A 473 12.06 21.28 -0.09
CA THR A 473 12.10 21.07 -1.54
C THR A 473 12.94 19.85 -1.86
N ASN A 474 12.41 18.95 -2.68
CA ASN A 474 13.11 17.79 -3.22
C ASN A 474 13.13 17.83 -4.74
N GLY A 475 14.31 17.67 -5.32
CA GLY A 475 14.52 17.46 -6.75
C GLY A 475 15.23 16.16 -6.99
N ALA A 476 14.73 15.35 -7.94
CA ALA A 476 15.29 14.04 -8.23
C ALA A 476 15.38 13.76 -9.72
N GLY A 477 16.41 13.00 -10.10
CA GLY A 477 16.57 12.44 -11.44
C GLY A 477 16.94 10.97 -11.37
N TYR A 478 16.45 10.17 -12.33
CA TYR A 478 16.73 8.74 -12.37
C TYR A 478 16.82 8.21 -13.80
N ALA A 479 17.54 7.10 -13.92
CA ALA A 479 17.60 6.29 -15.15
C ALA A 479 17.67 4.81 -14.79
N GLN A 480 17.01 3.98 -15.59
CA GLN A 480 16.98 2.52 -15.43
C GLN A 480 16.99 1.84 -16.79
N GLN A 481 17.78 0.77 -16.92
CA GLN A 481 17.82 -0.10 -18.07
C GLN A 481 17.37 -1.50 -17.67
N ASN A 482 16.40 -2.06 -18.37
CA ASN A 482 15.99 -3.44 -18.26
C ASN A 482 16.27 -4.16 -19.58
N LEU A 483 16.87 -5.35 -19.50
CA LEU A 483 17.25 -6.19 -20.64
C LEU A 483 16.61 -7.58 -20.50
N SER A 484 16.04 -8.07 -21.58
CA SER A 484 15.52 -9.43 -21.72
C SER A 484 16.43 -10.22 -22.66
N LEU A 485 17.15 -11.19 -22.12
CA LEU A 485 18.16 -11.97 -22.79
C LEU A 485 17.70 -13.42 -22.95
N PHE A 486 18.30 -14.15 -23.90
CA PHE A 486 18.02 -15.57 -24.15
C PHE A 486 16.51 -15.87 -24.34
N SER A 487 15.84 -15.03 -25.12
CA SER A 487 14.39 -15.11 -25.37
C SER A 487 13.55 -15.05 -24.07
N GLY A 488 13.90 -14.13 -23.17
CA GLY A 488 13.16 -13.88 -21.92
C GLY A 488 13.54 -14.79 -20.75
N ARG A 489 14.53 -15.68 -20.91
CA ARG A 489 14.96 -16.55 -19.81
C ARG A 489 15.83 -15.85 -18.76
N LEU A 490 16.53 -14.80 -19.15
CA LEU A 490 17.32 -13.99 -18.25
C LEU A 490 16.89 -12.54 -18.40
N LEU A 491 16.40 -11.97 -17.32
CA LEU A 491 16.02 -10.58 -17.22
C LEU A 491 17.03 -9.90 -16.29
N VAL A 492 17.60 -8.79 -16.73
CA VAL A 492 18.58 -8.02 -15.96
C VAL A 492 18.12 -6.57 -15.94
N GLY A 493 17.97 -6.02 -14.76
CA GLY A 493 17.63 -4.62 -14.54
C GLY A 493 18.73 -3.91 -13.75
N GLY A 494 19.04 -2.67 -14.12
CA GLY A 494 19.95 -1.80 -13.38
C GLY A 494 19.48 -0.36 -13.47
N GLY A 495 19.53 0.35 -12.34
CA GLY A 495 19.09 1.73 -12.26
C GLY A 495 19.89 2.54 -11.27
N ILE A 496 19.87 3.85 -11.48
CA ILE A 496 20.47 4.83 -10.59
C ILE A 496 19.53 6.01 -10.42
N ARG A 497 19.50 6.54 -9.21
CA ARG A 497 18.72 7.71 -8.86
C ARG A 497 19.51 8.63 -7.94
N TYR A 498 19.30 9.92 -8.08
CA TYR A 498 19.77 10.93 -7.15
C TYR A 498 18.58 11.76 -6.66
N ASP A 499 18.49 11.93 -5.35
CA ASP A 499 17.57 12.86 -4.70
C ASP A 499 18.39 13.95 -3.98
N GLY A 500 18.05 15.21 -4.22
CA GLY A 500 18.59 16.38 -3.53
C GLY A 500 17.47 17.10 -2.77
N PHE A 501 17.75 17.45 -1.52
CA PHE A 501 16.83 18.13 -0.62
C PHE A 501 17.40 19.45 -0.15
N ARG A 502 16.50 20.43 0.01
CA ARG A 502 16.72 21.66 0.74
C ARG A 502 15.68 21.77 1.85
N TYR A 503 16.14 22.01 3.05
CA TYR A 503 15.35 22.24 4.25
C TYR A 503 15.55 23.67 4.71
N ASP A 504 14.47 24.45 4.82
CA ASP A 504 14.47 25.81 5.34
C ASP A 504 13.47 25.87 6.48
N LEU A 505 13.95 26.17 7.68
CA LEU A 505 13.17 26.14 8.92
C LEU A 505 13.18 27.51 9.59
N ALA A 506 12.00 28.02 9.90
CA ALA A 506 11.79 29.16 10.76
C ALA A 506 11.02 28.72 12.02
N GLU A 507 11.75 28.41 13.11
CA GLU A 507 11.18 28.12 14.41
C GLU A 507 10.68 29.41 15.07
N ARG A 508 9.45 29.39 15.60
CA ARG A 508 8.76 30.57 16.11
C ARG A 508 8.76 30.69 17.64
N VAL A 509 8.96 29.58 18.34
CA VAL A 509 9.09 29.56 19.82
C VAL A 509 10.54 29.83 20.19
N ASN A 510 11.48 29.14 19.53
CA ASN A 510 12.91 29.27 19.72
C ASN A 510 13.61 29.69 18.41
N PRO A 511 13.63 30.99 18.05
CA PRO A 511 14.13 31.44 16.75
C PRO A 511 15.58 31.06 16.46
N ASP A 512 16.42 30.88 17.47
CA ASP A 512 17.82 30.44 17.34
C ASP A 512 17.96 29.03 16.78
N GLN A 513 16.89 28.24 16.77
CA GLN A 513 16.81 26.92 16.17
C GLN A 513 16.39 26.95 14.69
N SER A 514 16.31 28.14 14.10
CA SER A 514 16.02 28.32 12.69
C SER A 514 17.27 28.19 11.83
N GLY A 515 17.10 27.81 10.56
CA GLY A 515 18.23 27.71 9.64
C GLY A 515 17.89 27.00 8.34
N VAL A 516 18.93 26.81 7.51
CA VAL A 516 18.83 26.16 6.21
C VAL A 516 19.85 25.04 6.13
N GLN A 517 19.43 23.87 5.68
CA GLN A 517 20.29 22.73 5.42
C GLN A 517 19.98 22.10 4.05
N SER A 518 20.98 21.39 3.52
CA SER A 518 20.80 20.62 2.28
C SER A 518 21.36 19.21 2.45
N ALA A 519 20.77 18.27 1.74
CA ALA A 519 21.22 16.89 1.71
C ALA A 519 21.01 16.28 0.33
N GLY A 520 21.78 15.25 -0.02
CA GLY A 520 21.57 14.52 -1.26
C GLY A 520 22.12 13.11 -1.17
N ARG A 521 21.51 12.18 -1.93
CA ARG A 521 21.92 10.78 -1.89
C ARG A 521 21.72 10.09 -3.24
N TRP A 522 22.77 9.36 -3.65
CA TRP A 522 22.69 8.42 -4.75
C TRP A 522 22.11 7.09 -4.29
N GLN A 523 21.28 6.48 -5.14
CA GLN A 523 20.60 5.23 -4.89
C GLN A 523 20.80 4.29 -6.09
N GLY A 524 21.59 3.24 -5.91
CA GLY A 524 21.76 2.17 -6.88
C GLY A 524 20.68 1.12 -6.76
N LYS A 525 20.22 0.57 -7.89
CA LYS A 525 19.20 -0.47 -8.00
C LYS A 525 19.69 -1.57 -8.92
N GLY A 526 19.41 -2.82 -8.62
CA GLY A 526 19.77 -3.96 -9.47
C GLY A 526 18.83 -5.14 -9.28
N SER A 527 18.45 -5.79 -10.37
CA SER A 527 17.58 -6.96 -10.33
C SER A 527 18.00 -7.97 -11.42
N VAL A 528 17.90 -9.24 -11.08
CA VAL A 528 18.12 -10.36 -12.00
C VAL A 528 17.00 -11.37 -11.79
N ALA A 529 16.38 -11.83 -12.89
CA ALA A 529 15.44 -12.95 -12.87
C ALA A 529 15.88 -13.99 -13.92
N PHE A 530 16.00 -15.24 -13.50
CA PHE A 530 16.46 -16.33 -14.34
C PHE A 530 15.49 -17.52 -14.33
N THR A 531 15.03 -17.89 -15.53
CA THR A 531 14.20 -19.08 -15.76
C THR A 531 15.05 -20.17 -16.39
N PRO A 532 15.45 -21.23 -15.67
CA PRO A 532 16.45 -22.22 -16.12
C PRO A 532 16.10 -22.92 -17.41
N ALA A 533 14.80 -23.21 -17.64
CA ALA A 533 14.33 -23.82 -18.88
C ALA A 533 13.01 -23.22 -19.34
N ARG A 534 12.78 -23.14 -20.67
CA ARG A 534 11.55 -22.55 -21.24
C ARG A 534 10.25 -23.19 -20.73
N LYS A 535 10.29 -24.48 -20.39
CA LYS A 535 9.14 -25.22 -19.83
C LYS A 535 9.19 -25.35 -18.31
N ALA A 536 10.25 -24.85 -17.66
CA ALA A 536 10.31 -24.89 -16.21
C ALA A 536 9.37 -23.82 -15.63
N PRO A 537 8.48 -24.17 -14.74
CA PRO A 537 7.60 -23.20 -14.07
C PRO A 537 8.34 -22.44 -12.95
N LEU A 538 9.66 -22.48 -12.91
CA LEU A 538 10.51 -21.91 -11.87
C LEU A 538 11.30 -20.72 -12.40
N THR A 539 11.23 -19.59 -11.70
CA THR A 539 12.09 -18.42 -11.89
C THR A 539 12.85 -18.14 -10.58
N LEU A 540 14.14 -17.93 -10.69
CA LEU A 540 15.02 -17.50 -9.60
C LEU A 540 15.23 -15.99 -9.72
N THR A 541 15.22 -15.28 -8.58
CA THR A 541 15.39 -13.83 -8.56
C THR A 541 16.42 -13.40 -7.54
N ALA A 542 17.17 -12.35 -7.87
CA ALA A 542 18.07 -11.68 -6.95
C ALA A 542 17.92 -10.17 -7.15
N ASN A 543 17.69 -9.44 -6.08
CA ASN A 543 17.42 -8.02 -6.11
C ASN A 543 18.29 -7.29 -5.07
N TYR A 544 18.78 -6.12 -5.43
CA TYR A 544 19.41 -5.15 -4.54
C TYR A 544 18.84 -3.77 -4.82
N GLY A 545 18.59 -3.01 -3.77
CA GLY A 545 18.22 -1.62 -3.89
C GLY A 545 18.58 -0.81 -2.66
N ARG A 546 19.06 0.41 -2.89
CA ARG A 546 19.17 1.43 -1.86
C ARG A 546 17.95 2.34 -1.94
N GLY A 547 17.22 2.48 -0.83
CA GLY A 547 16.18 3.49 -0.63
C GLY A 547 16.64 4.58 0.33
N ILE A 548 15.86 5.64 0.43
CA ILE A 548 16.08 6.74 1.38
C ILE A 548 14.79 7.09 2.10
N ASN A 549 14.94 7.71 3.29
CA ASN A 549 13.89 8.41 4.01
C ASN A 549 14.37 9.81 4.35
N SER A 550 13.60 10.82 3.94
CA SER A 550 13.81 12.19 4.40
C SER A 550 13.42 12.32 5.87
N ILE A 551 14.26 13.00 6.63
CA ILE A 551 14.08 13.25 8.05
C ILE A 551 13.30 14.55 8.25
N ASP A 552 12.68 14.71 9.42
CA ASP A 552 11.96 15.93 9.79
C ASP A 552 12.88 17.16 9.71
N ALA A 553 12.41 18.23 9.04
CA ALA A 553 13.19 19.43 8.81
C ALA A 553 13.68 20.09 10.12
N ARG A 554 12.89 19.98 11.21
CA ARG A 554 13.28 20.47 12.54
C ARG A 554 14.53 19.75 13.01
N GLY A 555 14.56 18.41 12.94
CA GLY A 555 15.72 17.62 13.30
C GLY A 555 16.94 17.87 12.43
N VAL A 556 16.74 17.98 11.11
CA VAL A 556 17.81 18.25 10.14
C VAL A 556 18.50 19.60 10.38
N VAL A 557 17.72 20.64 10.72
CA VAL A 557 18.25 21.99 10.93
C VAL A 557 18.84 22.15 12.33
N GLN A 558 18.18 21.62 13.35
CA GLN A 558 18.60 21.75 14.76
C GLN A 558 19.75 20.82 15.13
N ARG A 559 19.96 19.74 14.38
CA ARG A 559 21.01 18.73 14.60
C ARG A 559 21.83 18.49 13.32
N PRO A 560 22.52 19.52 12.79
CA PRO A 560 23.18 19.46 11.48
C PRO A 560 24.33 18.44 11.42
N GLU A 561 24.86 18.01 12.57
CA GLU A 561 25.90 16.99 12.72
C GLU A 561 25.35 15.56 12.53
N GLN A 562 24.03 15.38 12.62
CA GLN A 562 23.39 14.08 12.51
C GLN A 562 23.05 13.71 11.04
N THR A 563 22.61 12.48 10.85
CA THR A 563 22.15 11.99 9.55
C THR A 563 20.94 12.83 9.06
N ARG A 564 21.03 13.39 7.85
CA ARG A 564 19.98 14.21 7.23
C ARG A 564 19.05 13.42 6.32
N LEU A 565 19.50 12.26 5.83
CA LEU A 565 18.75 11.31 5.01
C LEU A 565 19.08 9.90 5.50
N ALA A 566 18.11 9.20 6.04
CA ALA A 566 18.28 7.78 6.36
C ALA A 566 18.33 6.96 5.07
N THR A 567 19.12 5.88 5.08
CA THR A 567 19.25 4.97 3.95
C THR A 567 18.89 3.54 4.34
N THR A 568 18.29 2.81 3.41
CA THR A 568 17.97 1.40 3.54
C THR A 568 18.63 0.64 2.40
N ASP A 569 19.55 -0.25 2.70
CA ASP A 569 20.11 -1.22 1.76
C ASP A 569 19.32 -2.54 1.89
N PHE A 570 18.68 -2.94 0.81
CA PHE A 570 17.78 -4.07 0.76
C PHE A 570 18.29 -5.13 -0.22
N TYR A 571 18.52 -6.34 0.29
CA TYR A 571 18.94 -7.51 -0.47
C TYR A 571 17.84 -8.57 -0.42
N GLN A 572 17.47 -9.12 -1.56
CA GLN A 572 16.44 -10.14 -1.66
C GLN A 572 16.88 -11.23 -2.65
N PHE A 573 16.66 -12.47 -2.26
CA PHE A 573 16.78 -13.63 -3.13
C PHE A 573 15.50 -14.45 -3.05
N GLY A 574 14.93 -14.79 -4.21
CA GLY A 574 13.62 -15.42 -4.25
C GLY A 574 13.45 -16.44 -5.35
N THR A 575 12.32 -17.14 -5.26
CA THR A 575 11.85 -18.06 -6.30
C THR A 575 10.37 -17.83 -6.56
N SER A 576 9.95 -18.00 -7.79
CA SER A 576 8.54 -18.04 -8.14
C SER A 576 8.23 -19.18 -9.10
N SER A 577 7.07 -19.78 -8.95
CA SER A 577 6.63 -20.92 -9.77
C SER A 577 5.13 -20.86 -10.02
N ASN A 578 4.72 -21.20 -11.26
CA ASN A 578 3.33 -21.29 -11.64
C ASN A 578 3.06 -22.67 -12.27
N PHE A 579 2.17 -23.44 -11.64
CA PHE A 579 1.77 -24.80 -12.05
C PHE A 579 0.30 -24.83 -12.41
N GLY A 580 -0.07 -24.28 -13.58
CA GLY A 580 -1.46 -24.21 -14.02
C GLY A 580 -2.33 -23.40 -13.06
N ARG A 581 -3.03 -24.06 -12.13
CA ARG A 581 -3.93 -23.41 -11.16
C ARG A 581 -3.26 -23.01 -9.85
N PHE A 582 -1.98 -23.32 -9.69
CA PHE A 582 -1.24 -23.07 -8.46
C PHE A 582 -0.05 -22.15 -8.73
N GLY A 583 0.04 -21.05 -8.00
CA GLY A 583 1.17 -20.13 -7.99
C GLY A 583 1.79 -20.08 -6.61
N ILE A 584 3.12 -20.08 -6.53
CA ILE A 584 3.87 -19.89 -5.29
C ILE A 584 5.08 -19.00 -5.54
N SER A 585 5.35 -18.11 -4.59
CA SER A 585 6.62 -17.39 -4.52
C SER A 585 7.15 -17.41 -3.10
N THR A 586 8.48 -17.51 -2.98
CA THR A 586 9.18 -17.41 -1.70
C THR A 586 10.41 -16.56 -1.87
N ASP A 587 10.72 -15.77 -0.88
CA ASP A 587 11.95 -15.00 -0.86
C ASP A 587 12.53 -14.87 0.55
N VAL A 588 13.84 -14.74 0.61
CA VAL A 588 14.60 -14.39 1.80
C VAL A 588 15.17 -12.99 1.61
N PHE A 589 15.24 -12.23 2.68
CA PHE A 589 15.70 -10.85 2.61
C PHE A 589 16.62 -10.49 3.77
N LEU A 590 17.48 -9.52 3.49
CA LEU A 590 18.30 -8.80 4.46
C LEU A 590 18.13 -7.31 4.22
N ILE A 591 17.88 -6.58 5.28
CA ILE A 591 17.66 -5.14 5.28
C ILE A 591 18.62 -4.50 6.27
N ASP A 592 19.45 -3.59 5.79
CA ASP A 592 20.32 -2.74 6.60
C ASP A 592 19.81 -1.31 6.54
N HIS A 593 19.41 -0.79 7.71
CA HIS A 593 18.96 0.59 7.86
C HIS A 593 20.08 1.42 8.52
N SER A 594 20.28 2.65 8.06
CA SER A 594 21.25 3.57 8.65
C SER A 594 20.69 4.23 9.92
N ASN A 595 21.49 5.08 10.53
CA ASN A 595 21.01 5.97 11.59
C ASN A 595 19.85 6.83 11.11
N GLU A 596 18.91 7.07 11.97
CA GLU A 596 17.76 7.94 11.75
C GLU A 596 17.53 8.84 12.96
N LEU A 597 17.13 10.09 12.70
CA LEU A 597 16.72 11.03 13.73
C LEU A 597 15.19 11.14 13.65
N VAL A 598 14.50 10.75 14.69
CA VAL A 598 13.05 10.63 14.73
C VAL A 598 12.46 11.71 15.62
N TYR A 599 11.45 12.42 15.12
CA TYR A 599 10.69 13.40 15.89
C TYR A 599 9.70 12.68 16.82
N VAL A 600 9.79 12.95 18.11
CA VAL A 600 8.87 12.48 19.13
C VAL A 600 7.74 13.48 19.26
N ALA A 601 6.58 13.09 18.77
CA ALA A 601 5.44 13.99 18.67
C ALA A 601 4.75 14.29 20.00
N ASP A 602 5.11 13.57 21.07
CA ASP A 602 4.50 13.69 22.39
C ASP A 602 5.06 14.86 23.19
N ASP A 603 6.35 15.14 23.05
CA ASP A 603 7.06 16.19 23.78
C ASP A 603 7.79 17.18 22.88
N GLY A 604 7.83 16.92 21.57
CA GLY A 604 8.49 17.76 20.58
C GLY A 604 10.01 17.59 20.54
N SER A 605 10.56 16.56 21.13
CA SER A 605 11.97 16.23 21.13
C SER A 605 12.39 15.41 19.91
N PHE A 606 13.66 14.99 19.88
CA PHE A 606 14.20 14.09 18.85
C PHE A 606 14.92 12.92 19.50
N GLU A 607 14.60 11.72 19.05
CA GLU A 607 15.33 10.52 19.37
C GLU A 607 16.28 10.11 18.24
N PHE A 608 17.45 9.65 18.61
CA PHE A 608 18.39 9.05 17.69
C PHE A 608 18.20 7.54 17.67
N LYS A 609 17.74 7.01 16.54
CA LYS A 609 17.66 5.57 16.31
C LYS A 609 18.95 5.12 15.60
N GLY A 610 19.71 4.24 16.23
CA GLY A 610 20.96 3.69 15.67
C GLY A 610 20.74 2.84 14.42
N PRO A 611 21.84 2.45 13.73
CA PRO A 611 21.72 1.59 12.56
C PRO A 611 21.14 0.24 12.96
N SER A 612 20.20 -0.26 12.16
CA SER A 612 19.52 -1.54 12.44
C SER A 612 19.69 -2.54 11.31
N ARG A 613 19.47 -3.81 11.61
CA ARG A 613 19.45 -4.92 10.67
C ARG A 613 18.26 -5.81 10.91
N ALA A 614 17.53 -6.13 9.84
CA ALA A 614 16.50 -7.14 9.87
C ALA A 614 16.69 -8.17 8.75
N TYR A 615 16.34 -9.42 9.01
CA TYR A 615 16.33 -10.47 8.00
C TYR A 615 15.20 -11.45 8.26
N GLY A 616 14.71 -12.05 7.19
CA GLY A 616 13.60 -12.96 7.28
C GLY A 616 13.25 -13.60 5.94
N TYR A 617 12.04 -14.13 5.86
CA TYR A 617 11.51 -14.70 4.63
C TYR A 617 10.04 -14.32 4.43
N GLU A 618 9.64 -14.31 3.18
CA GLU A 618 8.26 -14.19 2.73
C GLU A 618 7.86 -15.40 1.92
N ALA A 619 6.59 -15.76 1.98
CA ALA A 619 5.98 -16.76 1.13
C ALA A 619 4.58 -16.30 0.71
N LYS A 620 4.24 -16.51 -0.56
CA LYS A 620 2.92 -16.23 -1.11
C LYS A 620 2.47 -17.41 -1.94
N ALA A 621 1.19 -17.76 -1.82
CA ALA A 621 0.58 -18.82 -2.61
C ALA A 621 -0.79 -18.39 -3.12
N SER A 622 -1.13 -18.85 -4.33
CA SER A 622 -2.45 -18.70 -4.92
C SER A 622 -2.90 -20.00 -5.57
N VAL A 623 -4.16 -20.36 -5.39
CA VAL A 623 -4.75 -21.57 -5.95
C VAL A 623 -6.11 -21.25 -6.55
N ALA A 624 -6.30 -21.49 -7.84
CA ALA A 624 -7.61 -21.48 -8.48
C ALA A 624 -8.26 -22.86 -8.28
N ILE A 625 -9.11 -23.00 -7.25
CA ILE A 625 -9.79 -24.25 -6.92
C ILE A 625 -10.80 -24.60 -8.02
N THR A 626 -11.63 -23.62 -8.39
CA THR A 626 -12.56 -23.71 -9.52
C THR A 626 -12.48 -22.40 -10.33
N ARG A 627 -13.25 -22.32 -11.41
CA ARG A 627 -13.41 -21.05 -12.17
C ARG A 627 -14.05 -19.91 -11.35
N TYR A 628 -14.69 -20.23 -10.22
CA TYR A 628 -15.34 -19.24 -9.36
C TYR A 628 -14.65 -19.07 -8.01
N LEU A 629 -13.88 -20.06 -7.57
CA LEU A 629 -13.32 -20.12 -6.23
C LEU A 629 -11.79 -20.13 -6.28
N SER A 630 -11.18 -19.18 -5.58
CA SER A 630 -9.72 -19.09 -5.41
C SER A 630 -9.35 -18.95 -3.95
N LEU A 631 -8.16 -19.46 -3.61
CA LEU A 631 -7.49 -19.28 -2.33
C LEU A 631 -6.19 -18.52 -2.58
N ASN A 632 -5.99 -17.46 -1.82
CA ASN A 632 -4.76 -16.68 -1.83
C ASN A 632 -4.27 -16.51 -0.41
N GLY A 633 -2.98 -16.50 -0.21
CA GLY A 633 -2.41 -16.26 1.11
C GLY A 633 -0.94 -15.90 1.02
N GLY A 634 -0.47 -15.30 2.10
CA GLY A 634 0.91 -14.95 2.22
C GLY A 634 1.30 -14.76 3.68
N LEU A 635 2.58 -14.84 3.93
CA LEU A 635 3.16 -14.60 5.23
C LEU A 635 4.54 -13.95 5.11
N THR A 636 4.88 -13.16 6.11
CA THR A 636 6.22 -12.64 6.34
C THR A 636 6.66 -13.07 7.73
N LYS A 637 7.83 -13.69 7.82
CA LYS A 637 8.45 -14.07 9.09
C LYS A 637 9.82 -13.40 9.19
N ILE A 638 10.01 -12.64 10.25
CA ILE A 638 11.31 -12.10 10.61
C ILE A 638 12.04 -13.12 11.46
N GLY A 639 13.25 -13.45 11.04
CA GLY A 639 14.18 -14.23 11.84
C GLY A 639 14.72 -13.42 12.99
N ASN A 640 15.13 -12.18 12.71
CA ASN A 640 15.62 -11.24 13.71
C ASN A 640 15.60 -9.79 13.19
N ALA A 641 15.43 -8.83 14.13
CA ALA A 641 15.58 -7.39 13.88
C ALA A 641 16.23 -6.75 15.13
N TYR A 642 17.34 -6.01 14.94
CA TYR A 642 18.13 -5.47 16.05
C TYR A 642 18.94 -4.24 15.63
N TYR A 643 19.26 -3.38 16.61
CA TYR A 643 20.18 -2.27 16.44
C TYR A 643 21.63 -2.76 16.46
N ARG A 644 22.50 -2.11 15.67
CA ARG A 644 23.92 -2.45 15.54
C ARG A 644 24.78 -1.42 16.25
N GLY A 645 25.92 -1.83 16.77
CA GLY A 645 26.94 -0.95 17.35
C GLY A 645 26.84 -0.75 18.87
N GLY A 646 25.89 -1.36 19.54
CA GLY A 646 25.83 -1.41 21.01
C GLY A 646 26.70 -2.52 21.60
N GLU A 647 27.05 -2.41 22.90
CA GLU A 647 27.80 -3.44 23.65
C GLU A 647 26.96 -4.72 23.81
N HIS A 648 25.65 -4.59 23.94
CA HIS A 648 24.68 -5.69 23.95
C HIS A 648 23.66 -5.52 22.81
N ARG A 649 22.95 -6.59 22.51
CA ARG A 649 21.97 -6.60 21.41
C ARG A 649 20.64 -6.05 21.88
N VAL A 650 20.30 -4.85 21.41
CA VAL A 650 18.97 -4.26 21.57
C VAL A 650 18.14 -4.63 20.34
N TYR A 651 16.95 -5.17 20.57
CA TYR A 651 16.06 -5.58 19.49
C TYR A 651 15.18 -4.42 19.02
N VAL A 652 14.80 -4.44 17.75
CA VAL A 652 13.76 -3.53 17.25
C VAL A 652 12.43 -3.95 17.88
N ASP A 653 11.85 -3.05 18.64
CA ASP A 653 10.61 -3.23 19.40
C ASP A 653 9.37 -2.81 18.59
N SER A 654 8.21 -2.97 19.19
CA SER A 654 6.89 -2.52 18.71
C SER A 654 6.52 -3.00 17.30
N ALA A 655 7.09 -4.12 16.88
CA ALA A 655 6.86 -4.70 15.56
C ALA A 655 6.67 -6.23 15.63
N PRO A 656 5.58 -6.80 15.02
CA PRO A 656 5.30 -8.24 15.04
C PRO A 656 6.33 -9.06 14.23
N HIS A 657 6.83 -10.21 14.66
CA HIS A 657 7.79 -11.09 13.96
C HIS A 657 7.14 -12.07 12.99
N PHE A 658 5.83 -12.06 12.91
CA PHE A 658 5.05 -12.87 11.98
C PHE A 658 3.78 -12.11 11.61
N VAL A 659 3.60 -11.90 10.33
CA VAL A 659 2.39 -11.34 9.73
C VAL A 659 1.91 -12.30 8.66
N ALA A 660 0.65 -12.69 8.72
CA ALA A 660 0.05 -13.55 7.71
C ALA A 660 -1.35 -13.05 7.32
N ASN A 661 -1.70 -13.22 6.06
CA ASN A 661 -3.05 -13.05 5.57
C ASN A 661 -3.41 -14.15 4.58
N ALA A 662 -4.69 -14.48 4.54
CA ALA A 662 -5.25 -15.42 3.60
C ALA A 662 -6.67 -15.00 3.21
N ALA A 663 -7.10 -15.37 2.01
CA ALA A 663 -8.45 -15.12 1.55
C ALA A 663 -8.95 -16.26 0.67
N ILE A 664 -10.17 -16.71 0.92
CA ILE A 664 -10.97 -17.51 -0.01
C ILE A 664 -11.89 -16.52 -0.73
N THR A 665 -11.80 -16.47 -2.06
CA THR A 665 -12.58 -15.54 -2.87
C THR A 665 -13.51 -16.30 -3.81
N LEU A 666 -14.79 -15.95 -3.76
CA LEU A 666 -15.83 -16.41 -4.69
C LEU A 666 -16.14 -15.30 -5.70
N ALA A 667 -15.99 -15.57 -6.98
CA ALA A 667 -16.23 -14.62 -8.06
C ALA A 667 -17.42 -15.01 -8.94
N ALA A 668 -18.46 -14.19 -8.95
CA ALA A 668 -19.60 -14.25 -9.88
C ALA A 668 -20.30 -15.62 -10.03
N TRP A 669 -20.39 -16.42 -8.98
CA TRP A 669 -21.09 -17.71 -9.00
C TRP A 669 -22.60 -17.51 -8.87
N HIS A 670 -23.35 -17.65 -9.96
CA HIS A 670 -24.79 -17.41 -10.00
C HIS A 670 -25.23 -16.08 -9.39
N GLY A 671 -24.46 -15.02 -9.64
CA GLY A 671 -24.65 -13.68 -9.08
C GLY A 671 -24.21 -13.51 -7.64
N TRP A 672 -23.60 -14.53 -7.01
CA TRP A 672 -22.92 -14.42 -5.73
C TRP A 672 -21.45 -14.11 -5.92
N SER A 673 -20.93 -13.25 -5.07
CA SER A 673 -19.50 -12.95 -4.97
C SER A 673 -19.16 -12.69 -3.50
N GLY A 674 -17.92 -12.88 -3.11
CA GLY A 674 -17.52 -12.59 -1.74
C GLY A 674 -16.11 -13.06 -1.42
N SER A 675 -15.71 -12.82 -0.20
CA SER A 675 -14.43 -13.29 0.32
C SER A 675 -14.51 -13.53 1.83
N LEU A 676 -13.93 -14.63 2.28
CA LEU A 676 -13.56 -14.83 3.67
C LEU A 676 -12.07 -14.55 3.78
N ARG A 677 -11.69 -13.62 4.64
CA ARG A 677 -10.31 -13.15 4.83
C ARG A 677 -9.85 -13.44 6.24
N MET A 678 -8.58 -13.75 6.39
CA MET A 678 -7.89 -13.93 7.65
C MET A 678 -6.72 -12.95 7.73
N ARG A 679 -6.53 -12.33 8.88
CA ARG A 679 -5.35 -11.55 9.26
C ARG A 679 -4.80 -12.11 10.55
N ALA A 680 -3.49 -12.31 10.61
CA ALA A 680 -2.84 -12.84 11.79
C ALA A 680 -1.49 -12.18 12.05
N ILE A 681 -1.26 -11.80 13.29
CA ILE A 681 0.05 -11.40 13.80
C ILE A 681 0.33 -12.22 15.08
N ASN A 682 1.61 -12.52 15.33
CA ASN A 682 1.98 -13.14 16.60
C ASN A 682 2.19 -12.06 17.70
N HIS A 683 2.38 -12.52 18.94
CA HIS A 683 2.89 -11.65 20.00
C HIS A 683 4.29 -11.11 19.62
N TYR A 684 4.61 -9.90 20.06
CA TYR A 684 5.86 -9.23 19.73
C TYR A 684 6.35 -8.36 20.89
N ARG A 685 7.65 -8.05 20.89
CA ARG A 685 8.28 -7.25 21.95
C ARG A 685 7.84 -5.80 21.86
N LEU A 686 7.56 -5.22 23.02
CA LEU A 686 7.31 -3.78 23.20
C LEU A 686 8.51 -3.05 23.82
N ASP A 687 9.54 -3.79 24.21
CA ASP A 687 10.79 -3.29 24.71
C ASP A 687 11.96 -4.02 24.05
N GLY A 688 12.96 -3.27 23.61
CA GLY A 688 14.12 -3.82 22.89
C GLY A 688 15.09 -4.61 23.77
N ASP A 689 15.10 -4.32 25.05
CA ASP A 689 15.98 -4.93 26.07
C ASP A 689 15.26 -6.01 26.88
N ASP A 690 14.00 -5.78 27.28
CA ASP A 690 13.23 -6.72 28.08
C ASP A 690 12.32 -7.61 27.21
N PRO A 691 12.66 -8.91 27.05
CA PRO A 691 11.85 -9.83 26.27
C PRO A 691 10.53 -10.26 26.93
N SER A 692 10.30 -9.91 28.20
CA SER A 692 9.07 -10.26 28.92
C SER A 692 7.92 -9.30 28.62
N ILE A 693 8.21 -8.09 28.15
CA ILE A 693 7.23 -7.08 27.81
C ILE A 693 6.72 -7.34 26.37
N LEU A 694 5.57 -7.97 26.30
CA LEU A 694 5.02 -8.48 25.03
C LEU A 694 3.63 -7.91 24.71
N ALA A 695 3.47 -7.44 23.50
CA ALA A 695 2.16 -7.20 22.90
C ALA A 695 1.45 -8.51 22.59
N SER A 696 0.14 -8.51 22.73
CA SER A 696 -0.71 -9.62 22.32
C SER A 696 -0.82 -9.71 20.80
N GLY A 697 -0.58 -10.90 20.24
CA GLY A 697 -0.94 -11.19 18.87
C GLY A 697 -2.43 -11.49 18.69
N HIS A 698 -2.89 -11.53 17.45
CA HIS A 698 -4.27 -11.87 17.14
C HIS A 698 -4.43 -12.58 15.80
N THR A 699 -5.58 -13.24 15.65
CA THR A 699 -6.08 -13.74 14.36
C THR A 699 -7.54 -13.32 14.24
N VAL A 700 -7.85 -12.61 13.17
CA VAL A 700 -9.18 -12.03 12.91
C VAL A 700 -9.66 -12.49 11.53
N PHE A 701 -10.94 -12.82 11.44
CA PHE A 701 -11.60 -13.23 10.21
C PHE A 701 -12.65 -12.19 9.81
N ASP A 702 -12.65 -11.81 8.52
CA ASP A 702 -13.62 -10.89 7.94
C ASP A 702 -14.35 -11.57 6.77
N LEU A 703 -15.65 -11.39 6.65
CA LEU A 703 -16.48 -11.94 5.59
C LEU A 703 -17.17 -10.84 4.81
N GLY A 704 -16.97 -10.80 3.51
CA GLY A 704 -17.72 -9.95 2.59
C GLY A 704 -18.55 -10.80 1.65
N ILE A 705 -19.83 -10.47 1.45
CA ILE A 705 -20.75 -11.15 0.53
C ILE A 705 -21.45 -10.09 -0.32
N ALA A 706 -21.58 -10.37 -1.60
CA ALA A 706 -22.39 -9.59 -2.53
C ALA A 706 -23.31 -10.53 -3.32
N LYS A 707 -24.55 -10.12 -3.51
CA LYS A 707 -25.56 -10.81 -4.33
C LYS A 707 -26.16 -9.85 -5.33
N GLN A 708 -25.97 -10.13 -6.60
CA GLN A 708 -26.72 -9.48 -7.65
C GLN A 708 -28.17 -9.98 -7.62
N ILE A 709 -29.10 -9.13 -7.17
CA ILE A 709 -30.54 -9.46 -7.05
C ILE A 709 -31.18 -9.43 -8.43
N ARG A 710 -30.89 -8.37 -9.19
CA ARG A 710 -31.28 -8.19 -10.60
C ARG A 710 -30.27 -7.30 -11.30
N ARG A 711 -30.39 -7.14 -12.62
CA ARG A 711 -29.51 -6.23 -13.39
C ARG A 711 -29.56 -4.83 -12.76
N GLY A 712 -28.40 -4.30 -12.42
CA GLY A 712 -28.22 -3.00 -11.80
C GLY A 712 -28.56 -2.92 -10.30
N VAL A 713 -28.94 -4.02 -9.63
CA VAL A 713 -29.22 -4.02 -8.17
C VAL A 713 -28.45 -5.12 -7.49
N GLU A 714 -27.60 -4.74 -6.53
CA GLU A 714 -26.74 -5.65 -5.78
C GLU A 714 -26.91 -5.40 -4.27
N PHE A 715 -27.10 -6.47 -3.52
CA PHE A 715 -27.02 -6.48 -2.06
C PHE A 715 -25.60 -6.77 -1.63
N ASN A 716 -25.10 -6.07 -0.61
CA ASN A 716 -23.77 -6.23 -0.02
C ASN A 716 -23.88 -6.43 1.49
N LEU A 717 -23.08 -7.32 2.05
CA LEU A 717 -22.95 -7.57 3.47
C LEU A 717 -21.46 -7.68 3.81
N SER A 718 -21.00 -6.96 4.83
CA SER A 718 -19.68 -7.09 5.45
C SER A 718 -19.84 -7.46 6.91
N LEU A 719 -19.07 -8.46 7.33
CA LEU A 719 -18.93 -8.91 8.72
C LEU A 719 -17.45 -8.81 9.06
N ASP A 720 -17.06 -7.76 9.76
CA ASP A 720 -15.66 -7.59 10.20
C ASP A 720 -15.51 -8.20 11.60
N ASN A 721 -14.39 -8.84 11.87
CA ASN A 721 -14.15 -9.64 13.07
C ASN A 721 -15.25 -10.68 13.31
N LEU A 722 -15.46 -11.57 12.34
CA LEU A 722 -16.53 -12.56 12.29
C LEU A 722 -16.61 -13.43 13.56
N THR A 723 -15.49 -13.72 14.18
CA THR A 723 -15.40 -14.54 15.40
C THR A 723 -15.56 -13.74 16.68
N ASN A 724 -15.80 -12.44 16.58
CA ASN A 724 -15.86 -11.51 17.71
C ASN A 724 -14.65 -11.64 18.65
N ARG A 725 -13.45 -11.74 18.06
CA ARG A 725 -12.21 -11.88 18.82
C ARG A 725 -11.86 -10.56 19.50
N ASP A 726 -11.53 -10.63 20.77
CA ASP A 726 -10.89 -9.52 21.48
C ASP A 726 -9.46 -9.39 21.04
N TYR A 727 -9.06 -8.21 20.54
CA TYR A 727 -7.71 -7.91 20.09
C TYR A 727 -7.42 -6.42 20.19
N TYR A 728 -6.15 -6.06 20.09
CA TYR A 728 -5.68 -4.69 20.03
C TYR A 728 -5.05 -4.44 18.66
N GLU A 729 -5.40 -3.33 18.05
CA GLU A 729 -4.84 -2.89 16.74
C GLU A 729 -3.39 -2.44 16.90
N MET A 730 -3.09 -1.78 18.02
CA MET A 730 -1.77 -1.28 18.39
C MET A 730 -1.57 -1.42 19.88
N GLN A 731 -0.33 -1.69 20.31
CA GLN A 731 0.08 -1.76 21.70
C GLN A 731 1.46 -1.13 21.84
N ASN A 732 1.66 -0.31 22.87
CA ASN A 732 2.92 0.36 23.20
C ASN A 732 3.20 0.25 24.70
N TYR A 733 4.47 0.32 25.07
CA TYR A 733 4.91 0.27 26.47
C TYR A 733 5.63 1.55 26.83
N PHE A 734 5.09 2.29 27.79
CA PHE A 734 5.66 3.54 28.29
C PHE A 734 5.12 3.91 29.66
N ASP A 735 5.80 4.85 30.33
CA ASP A 735 5.39 5.42 31.61
C ASP A 735 4.15 6.29 31.46
N SER A 736 3.19 6.13 32.34
CA SER A 736 2.02 7.00 32.42
C SER A 736 1.53 7.19 33.85
N ARG A 737 0.80 8.29 34.09
CA ARG A 737 0.10 8.58 35.33
C ARG A 737 -1.36 8.83 35.02
N VAL A 738 -2.23 7.92 35.41
CA VAL A 738 -3.65 7.90 35.01
C VAL A 738 -4.53 8.94 35.71
N ALA A 739 -4.06 9.54 36.80
CA ALA A 739 -4.73 10.61 37.55
C ALA A 739 -3.71 11.50 38.26
N PRO A 740 -4.05 12.73 38.68
CA PRO A 740 -3.12 13.70 39.26
C PRO A 740 -2.26 13.18 40.42
N LEU A 741 -2.84 12.34 41.27
CA LEU A 741 -2.17 11.79 42.48
C LEU A 741 -1.79 10.31 42.38
N ALA A 742 -2.04 9.69 41.21
CA ALA A 742 -1.69 8.30 40.99
C ALA A 742 -0.17 8.13 40.84
N PRO A 743 0.39 6.95 41.17
CA PRO A 743 1.80 6.68 40.90
C PRO A 743 2.09 6.66 39.40
N VAL A 744 3.34 6.97 39.05
CA VAL A 744 3.89 6.72 37.73
C VAL A 744 4.11 5.21 37.58
N VAL A 745 3.60 4.64 36.52
CA VAL A 745 3.73 3.20 36.23
C VAL A 745 4.08 2.99 34.75
N ALA A 746 5.14 2.23 34.52
CA ALA A 746 5.44 1.71 33.19
C ALA A 746 4.43 0.59 32.84
N ARG A 747 3.67 0.75 31.79
CA ARG A 747 2.58 -0.17 31.45
C ARG A 747 2.32 -0.28 29.95
N ILE A 748 1.64 -1.34 29.57
CA ILE A 748 1.20 -1.50 28.19
C ILE A 748 -0.09 -0.70 27.99
N HIS A 749 -0.07 0.15 26.95
CA HIS A 749 -1.24 0.86 26.44
C HIS A 749 -1.68 0.23 25.12
N GLY A 750 -2.98 0.27 24.81
CA GLY A 750 -3.45 -0.32 23.57
C GLY A 750 -4.68 0.37 22.99
N THR A 751 -4.80 0.33 21.66
CA THR A 751 -6.01 0.71 20.93
C THR A 751 -6.82 -0.55 20.66
N PRO A 752 -8.01 -0.72 21.24
CA PRO A 752 -8.81 -1.93 21.04
C PRO A 752 -9.32 -2.02 19.61
N GLY A 753 -9.22 -3.22 19.04
CA GLY A 753 -9.84 -3.55 17.78
C GLY A 753 -11.36 -3.63 17.87
N TYR A 754 -12.05 -3.40 16.77
CA TYR A 754 -13.50 -3.45 16.72
C TYR A 754 -14.03 -4.86 17.00
N PRO A 755 -15.12 -5.02 17.75
CA PRO A 755 -15.82 -6.29 17.90
C PRO A 755 -16.51 -6.66 16.58
N LEU A 756 -17.30 -7.73 16.57
CA LEU A 756 -18.09 -8.10 15.39
C LEU A 756 -18.86 -6.87 14.87
N THR A 757 -18.47 -6.43 13.68
CA THR A 757 -19.05 -5.28 13.00
C THR A 757 -19.82 -5.75 11.78
N VAL A 758 -21.09 -5.41 11.71
CA VAL A 758 -22.02 -5.80 10.64
C VAL A 758 -22.41 -4.56 9.85
N VAL A 759 -22.16 -4.56 8.55
CA VAL A 759 -22.60 -3.49 7.64
C VAL A 759 -23.30 -4.14 6.45
N ALA A 760 -24.53 -3.74 6.18
CA ALA A 760 -25.29 -4.18 5.01
C ALA A 760 -25.64 -2.99 4.12
N GLY A 761 -25.80 -3.25 2.82
CA GLY A 761 -26.13 -2.17 1.90
C GLY A 761 -26.68 -2.66 0.56
N LEU A 762 -27.18 -1.69 -0.20
CA LEU A 762 -27.66 -1.86 -1.56
C LEU A 762 -26.88 -0.95 -2.50
N THR A 763 -26.54 -1.51 -3.65
CA THR A 763 -25.93 -0.78 -4.75
C THR A 763 -26.89 -0.78 -5.93
N PHE A 764 -27.16 0.39 -6.46
CA PHE A 764 -27.98 0.61 -7.65
C PHE A 764 -27.10 1.17 -8.75
N ARG A 765 -27.17 0.58 -9.94
CA ARG A 765 -26.43 0.99 -11.14
C ARG A 765 -27.39 1.20 -12.28
N PHE A 766 -27.30 2.34 -12.95
CA PHE A 766 -28.17 2.74 -14.03
C PHE A 766 -27.37 3.22 -15.24
N GLY A 767 -27.87 2.93 -16.45
CA GLY A 767 -27.28 3.39 -17.70
C GLY A 767 -25.88 2.84 -17.90
N GLY A 768 -25.73 1.50 -17.92
CA GLY A 768 -24.46 0.86 -18.27
C GLY A 768 -24.00 1.31 -19.65
N LYS A 769 -22.71 1.66 -19.76
CA LYS A 769 -22.04 2.08 -21.00
C LYS A 769 -21.75 0.90 -21.91
#